data_c75533568523cac7f60d3883480b1d17
#
_entry.id   c75533568523cac7f60d3883480b1d17
#
_cell.length_a   1.000
_cell.length_b   1.000
_cell.length_c   1.000
_cell.angle_alpha   90.00
_cell.angle_beta   90.00
_cell.angle_gamma   90.00
#
_symmetry.space_group_name_H-M   'P 1'
#
loop_
_entity.id
_entity.type
_entity.pdbx_description
1 polymer ?
#
loop_
_entity_poly.entity_id
_entity_poly.type
_entity_poly.pdbx_seq_one_letter_code
_entity_poly.pdbx_strand_id
1 'polypeptide(L)'
;MSKLFRFIGCCGLSLIAALSTSLLANADDSDQKSAQIEEITIVGSVAGAKQMTGAARFIGPERLEAFHHSDIQKVLREVPGVSLQIEDGYGLRPNISIRGVASERSSRITLLEDNILIAPAPYSAPSAYYFPTMGRMHAVEVLKGPAAISQGPYTIGGALNLVSTPFADRAKMDLFAEAGSDATQRLHFTAQQPLGDQVALLVDAHHWRSDGFQAIDRSDRNTGLSITDYTAKLRVRSNDARHEWVAKLQTTQQSSNQSYLGLTDQDFGQSPTRRYGLSELDAIETDHQQQVLFYRFKMTPTTELEVALYNNEHTRNWFKTEKLDIDGSQDADTFAGKNWLAVIQAINTATDASLAEDYQSILDGAEDTAPGSIGLRANAREYFSRGAQAKLTHSLQTESIDYDFEAGLRLHKDGEDRLQRDSTYHQSRGKLLLDDLGRWGNAGNQRQTAEAVAAYFQSRITFKSVVLSPGLRLERIRQDRTRWETQASRTTDPADRSLDNLRDQRRNKVQVLLPGIGLLWPLTPTVSVVAGVHKGFTTPSNAPGVEPETAVNYELGFRSSGRTELEAIYFLSDYDNLLGQCTASSGAQCTPGDSFNGNAATVQGLELTAQREYATRTGLTFSVNLNYTYLDGHFDTDIADTAFFGDVSTGDPIPYLPQHQLHIGLGFLTTRWSHFLDFGYQDAVCVKASCTLFETTQSQATLDLSSHYELNARTAIFAKIENVTDQNNLVARQPYGARPNRGRSMALGFSISL
;
A
#
# COMPACT_ATOMS: atom_id res chain seq x y z
N MET A 1 28.18 -8.34 5.44
CA MET A 1 26.80 -8.66 5.85
C MET A 1 26.14 -9.74 4.97
N SER A 2 26.32 -9.77 3.66
CA SER A 2 25.73 -10.81 2.77
C SER A 2 26.13 -12.28 3.08
N LYS A 3 27.24 -12.51 3.75
CA LYS A 3 27.69 -13.87 4.14
C LYS A 3 27.04 -14.41 5.43
N LEU A 4 26.49 -13.55 6.28
CA LEU A 4 25.84 -13.96 7.53
C LEU A 4 24.41 -14.51 7.25
N PHE A 5 23.73 -13.96 6.26
CA PHE A 5 22.36 -14.39 5.89
C PHE A 5 22.31 -15.71 5.10
N ARG A 6 23.36 -16.08 4.35
CA ARG A 6 23.45 -17.43 3.75
C ARG A 6 23.58 -18.54 4.81
N PHE A 7 24.04 -18.23 6.00
CA PHE A 7 24.14 -19.18 7.12
C PHE A 7 22.78 -19.42 7.79
N ILE A 8 21.90 -18.42 7.81
CA ILE A 8 20.55 -18.52 8.41
C ILE A 8 19.63 -19.41 7.56
N GLY A 9 19.76 -19.40 6.23
CA GLY A 9 18.96 -20.24 5.34
C GLY A 9 19.22 -21.74 5.47
N CYS A 10 20.45 -22.15 5.79
CA CYS A 10 20.79 -23.57 6.03
C CYS A 10 20.60 -24.01 7.50
N CYS A 11 20.74 -23.09 8.47
CA CYS A 11 20.49 -23.38 9.88
C CYS A 11 19.01 -23.33 10.26
N GLY A 12 18.17 -22.64 9.49
CA GLY A 12 16.71 -22.52 9.74
C GLY A 12 16.00 -23.88 9.72
N LEU A 13 16.35 -24.76 8.80
CA LEU A 13 15.76 -26.11 8.73
C LEU A 13 16.20 -27.02 9.90
N SER A 14 17.39 -26.83 10.44
CA SER A 14 17.88 -27.61 11.58
C SER A 14 17.33 -27.12 12.93
N LEU A 15 16.98 -25.85 13.06
CA LEU A 15 16.32 -25.30 14.24
C LEU A 15 14.86 -25.72 14.33
N ILE A 16 14.16 -25.84 13.18
CA ILE A 16 12.78 -26.30 13.09
C ILE A 16 12.65 -27.74 13.59
N ALA A 17 13.61 -28.61 13.31
CA ALA A 17 13.63 -30.01 13.78
C ALA A 17 13.91 -30.13 15.30
N ALA A 18 14.62 -29.18 15.90
CA ALA A 18 14.89 -29.18 17.34
C ALA A 18 13.75 -28.59 18.19
N LEU A 19 12.97 -27.66 17.63
CA LEU A 19 11.76 -27.09 18.28
C LEU A 19 10.57 -28.07 18.31
N SER A 20 10.48 -28.97 17.32
CA SER A 20 9.34 -29.92 17.21
C SER A 20 9.35 -31.01 18.26
N THR A 21 10.45 -31.32 18.91
CA THR A 21 10.55 -32.40 19.91
C THR A 21 10.19 -31.97 21.34
N SER A 22 10.15 -30.68 21.66
CA SER A 22 9.79 -30.15 22.98
C SER A 22 8.32 -29.72 23.13
N LEU A 23 7.59 -29.60 22.03
CA LEU A 23 6.20 -29.10 22.01
C LEU A 23 5.11 -30.16 22.30
N LEU A 24 5.47 -31.43 22.38
CA LEU A 24 4.49 -32.53 22.57
C LEU A 24 4.10 -32.82 24.03
N ALA A 25 4.55 -32.05 25.00
CA ALA A 25 4.47 -32.42 26.38
C ALA A 25 3.69 -31.48 27.31
N ASN A 26 2.73 -30.68 26.91
CA ASN A 26 1.75 -30.08 27.85
C ASN A 26 0.64 -29.34 27.09
N ALA A 27 -0.53 -29.93 27.01
CA ALA A 27 -1.77 -29.25 26.66
C ALA A 27 -2.81 -29.53 27.71
N ASP A 28 -3.03 -28.60 28.60
CA ASP A 28 -4.19 -28.57 29.47
C ASP A 28 -4.99 -27.28 29.22
N ASP A 29 -6.29 -27.47 29.08
CA ASP A 29 -7.28 -26.55 28.55
C ASP A 29 -7.87 -25.71 29.69
N SER A 30 -7.65 -24.41 29.73
CA SER A 30 -8.57 -23.46 30.37
C SER A 30 -8.16 -21.98 30.22
N ASP A 31 -9.17 -21.15 29.93
CA ASP A 31 -9.25 -19.69 30.03
C ASP A 31 -8.65 -18.85 28.88
N GLN A 32 -9.55 -18.46 27.96
CA GLN A 32 -9.43 -17.24 27.16
C GLN A 32 -9.36 -15.99 28.06
N LYS A 33 -8.17 -15.62 28.49
CA LYS A 33 -7.86 -14.24 28.82
C LYS A 33 -7.34 -13.59 27.55
N SER A 34 -8.00 -12.52 27.12
CA SER A 34 -7.58 -11.70 26.00
C SER A 34 -6.06 -11.46 26.04
N ALA A 35 -5.35 -11.96 25.04
CA ALA A 35 -3.94 -11.64 24.86
C ALA A 35 -3.81 -10.12 24.91
N GLN A 36 -2.96 -9.59 25.80
CA GLN A 36 -2.58 -8.19 25.73
C GLN A 36 -1.83 -8.02 24.41
N ILE A 37 -2.51 -7.37 23.46
CA ILE A 37 -1.92 -7.03 22.17
C ILE A 37 -0.74 -6.10 22.48
N GLU A 38 0.44 -6.45 21.97
CA GLU A 38 1.62 -5.58 22.08
C GLU A 38 1.31 -4.23 21.42
N GLU A 39 1.82 -3.12 21.99
CA GLU A 39 1.53 -1.76 21.55
C GLU A 39 2.23 -1.35 20.22
N ILE A 40 2.36 -2.28 19.27
CA ILE A 40 2.63 -2.01 17.87
C ILE A 40 1.38 -1.53 17.12
N THR A 41 0.23 -1.52 17.80
CA THR A 41 -1.06 -1.05 17.32
C THR A 41 -1.28 0.42 17.70
N ILE A 42 -2.07 1.12 16.90
CA ILE A 42 -2.52 2.50 17.16
C ILE A 42 -3.95 2.49 17.69
N VAL A 43 -4.78 1.66 17.10
CA VAL A 43 -6.22 1.48 17.41
C VAL A 43 -6.43 0.27 18.32
N GLY A 44 -5.70 -0.80 18.07
CA GLY A 44 -5.60 -2.00 18.90
C GLY A 44 -6.78 -2.97 18.84
N SER A 45 -7.99 -2.51 18.56
CA SER A 45 -9.19 -3.34 18.48
C SER A 45 -10.36 -2.62 17.82
N VAL A 46 -11.42 -3.38 17.48
CA VAL A 46 -12.71 -2.80 17.02
C VAL A 46 -13.30 -1.88 18.10
N ALA A 47 -13.19 -2.24 19.38
CA ALA A 47 -13.65 -1.40 20.48
C ALA A 47 -12.82 -0.11 20.59
N GLY A 48 -11.50 -0.20 20.40
CA GLY A 48 -10.60 0.96 20.34
C GLY A 48 -10.97 1.92 19.21
N ALA A 49 -11.27 1.42 18.01
CA ALA A 49 -11.71 2.24 16.88
C ALA A 49 -12.96 3.07 17.21
N LYS A 50 -13.91 2.50 17.94
CA LYS A 50 -15.14 3.18 18.35
C LYS A 50 -14.92 4.28 19.38
N GLN A 51 -13.84 4.22 20.13
CA GLN A 51 -13.50 5.22 21.14
C GLN A 51 -12.67 6.39 20.59
N MET A 52 -12.20 6.30 19.31
CA MET A 52 -11.47 7.38 18.68
C MET A 52 -12.39 8.59 18.46
N THR A 53 -11.82 9.79 18.61
CA THR A 53 -12.51 11.07 18.34
C THR A 53 -12.45 11.48 16.86
N GLY A 54 -12.16 10.55 15.99
CA GLY A 54 -12.15 10.64 14.53
C GLY A 54 -12.47 9.29 13.91
N ALA A 55 -12.57 9.21 12.59
CA ALA A 55 -12.85 7.97 11.89
C ALA A 55 -11.64 7.02 11.96
N ALA A 56 -11.85 5.81 12.45
CA ALA A 56 -10.85 4.76 12.50
C ALA A 56 -11.47 3.38 12.23
N ARG A 57 -10.67 2.47 11.66
CA ARG A 57 -11.09 1.08 11.41
C ARG A 57 -9.99 0.13 11.85
N PHE A 58 -10.39 -0.96 12.50
CA PHE A 58 -9.53 -2.10 12.84
C PHE A 58 -10.09 -3.36 12.15
N ILE A 59 -9.25 -4.02 11.36
CA ILE A 59 -9.54 -5.31 10.71
C ILE A 59 -8.66 -6.33 11.41
N GLY A 60 -9.26 -7.16 12.26
CA GLY A 60 -8.56 -8.14 13.08
C GLY A 60 -8.31 -9.47 12.36
N PRO A 61 -7.62 -10.41 13.05
CA PRO A 61 -7.24 -11.70 12.48
C PRO A 61 -8.45 -12.52 12.02
N GLU A 62 -9.56 -12.53 12.76
CA GLU A 62 -10.75 -13.31 12.40
C GLU A 62 -11.30 -12.88 11.03
N ARG A 63 -11.26 -11.59 10.72
CA ARG A 63 -11.71 -11.07 9.44
C ARG A 63 -10.70 -11.35 8.33
N LEU A 64 -9.40 -11.27 8.61
CA LEU A 64 -8.35 -11.61 7.64
C LEU A 64 -8.36 -13.11 7.30
N GLU A 65 -8.63 -13.97 8.28
CA GLU A 65 -8.73 -15.42 8.11
C GLU A 65 -9.96 -15.84 7.31
N ALA A 66 -11.05 -15.04 7.29
CA ALA A 66 -12.27 -15.38 6.55
C ALA A 66 -12.02 -15.69 5.06
N PHE A 67 -11.08 -15.01 4.42
CA PHE A 67 -10.72 -15.20 3.02
C PHE A 67 -9.23 -15.47 2.80
N HIS A 68 -8.39 -15.28 3.80
CA HIS A 68 -6.92 -15.38 3.66
C HIS A 68 -6.40 -14.60 2.44
N HIS A 69 -6.86 -13.36 2.23
CA HIS A 69 -6.38 -12.54 1.14
C HIS A 69 -4.89 -12.21 1.28
N SER A 70 -4.12 -12.30 0.19
CA SER A 70 -2.75 -11.79 0.10
C SER A 70 -2.70 -10.36 -0.42
N ASP A 71 -3.75 -9.93 -1.12
CA ASP A 71 -3.90 -8.60 -1.69
C ASP A 71 -4.58 -7.67 -0.69
N ILE A 72 -3.86 -6.61 -0.27
CA ILE A 72 -4.39 -5.57 0.63
C ILE A 72 -5.62 -4.84 0.02
N GLN A 73 -5.69 -4.72 -1.29
CA GLN A 73 -6.81 -4.05 -1.95
C GLN A 73 -8.13 -4.80 -1.70
N LYS A 74 -8.10 -6.12 -1.61
CA LYS A 74 -9.29 -6.92 -1.24
C LYS A 74 -9.71 -6.70 0.21
N VAL A 75 -8.74 -6.58 1.13
CA VAL A 75 -9.00 -6.31 2.55
C VAL A 75 -9.58 -4.92 2.75
N LEU A 76 -9.05 -3.92 2.05
CA LEU A 76 -9.47 -2.52 2.24
C LEU A 76 -10.82 -2.16 1.60
N ARG A 77 -11.42 -3.02 0.76
CA ARG A 77 -12.78 -2.80 0.21
C ARG A 77 -13.84 -2.60 1.29
N GLU A 78 -13.64 -3.18 2.47
CA GLU A 78 -14.57 -3.03 3.58
C GLU A 78 -14.39 -1.76 4.42
N VAL A 79 -13.43 -0.89 4.05
CA VAL A 79 -13.16 0.36 4.77
C VAL A 79 -13.80 1.53 4.04
N PRO A 80 -14.86 2.15 4.55
CA PRO A 80 -15.47 3.32 3.91
C PRO A 80 -14.47 4.45 3.73
N GLY A 81 -14.59 5.20 2.65
CA GLY A 81 -13.68 6.31 2.32
C GLY A 81 -12.32 5.88 1.78
N VAL A 82 -12.08 4.59 1.58
CA VAL A 82 -10.88 4.06 0.91
C VAL A 82 -11.22 3.70 -0.53
N SER A 83 -10.52 4.30 -1.48
CA SER A 83 -10.65 4.00 -2.92
C SER A 83 -9.40 3.27 -3.41
N LEU A 84 -9.59 2.34 -4.34
CA LEU A 84 -8.56 1.41 -4.78
C LEU A 84 -8.47 1.41 -6.30
N GLN A 85 -7.26 1.63 -6.83
CA GLN A 85 -6.99 1.48 -8.26
C GLN A 85 -6.22 0.18 -8.48
N ILE A 86 -6.88 -0.83 -9.03
CA ILE A 86 -6.28 -2.12 -9.34
C ILE A 86 -5.36 -1.97 -10.55
N GLU A 87 -4.13 -2.50 -10.47
CA GLU A 87 -3.17 -2.42 -11.58
C GLU A 87 -2.65 -3.79 -12.02
N ASP A 88 -2.29 -4.65 -11.07
CA ASP A 88 -1.60 -5.91 -11.35
C ASP A 88 -2.46 -7.17 -11.05
N GLY A 89 -3.61 -6.98 -10.42
CA GLY A 89 -4.51 -8.07 -10.03
C GLY A 89 -4.04 -8.90 -8.84
N TYR A 90 -2.91 -8.54 -8.21
CA TYR A 90 -2.32 -9.21 -7.04
C TYR A 90 -2.02 -8.25 -5.88
N GLY A 91 -2.16 -6.93 -6.09
CA GLY A 91 -1.92 -5.92 -5.06
C GLY A 91 -0.48 -5.77 -4.62
N LEU A 92 0.49 -6.11 -5.50
CA LEU A 92 1.92 -6.08 -5.16
C LEU A 92 2.44 -4.66 -4.93
N ARG A 93 1.86 -3.71 -5.61
CA ARG A 93 2.16 -2.26 -5.52
C ARG A 93 0.85 -1.51 -5.53
N PRO A 94 0.12 -1.54 -4.40
CA PRO A 94 -1.24 -1.04 -4.34
C PRO A 94 -1.30 0.47 -4.54
N ASN A 95 -2.35 0.91 -5.22
CA ASN A 95 -2.71 2.30 -5.35
C ASN A 95 -3.93 2.55 -4.44
N ILE A 96 -3.67 3.13 -3.27
CA ILE A 96 -4.66 3.35 -2.21
C ILE A 96 -4.87 4.86 -2.04
N SER A 97 -6.12 5.28 -2.08
CA SER A 97 -6.58 6.61 -1.72
C SER A 97 -7.44 6.54 -0.46
N ILE A 98 -7.29 7.49 0.44
CA ILE A 98 -8.16 7.68 1.59
C ILE A 98 -8.81 9.05 1.45
N ARG A 99 -10.15 9.12 1.38
CA ARG A 99 -10.92 10.38 1.24
C ARG A 99 -10.47 11.27 0.07
N GLY A 100 -10.15 10.63 -1.07
CA GLY A 100 -9.87 11.32 -2.33
C GLY A 100 -8.46 11.85 -2.54
N VAL A 101 -7.47 11.58 -1.65
CA VAL A 101 -6.08 11.86 -1.97
C VAL A 101 -5.63 11.03 -3.17
N ALA A 102 -4.66 11.50 -3.95
CA ALA A 102 -4.16 10.77 -5.11
C ALA A 102 -3.69 9.36 -4.73
N SER A 103 -4.19 8.34 -5.47
CA SER A 103 -4.00 6.93 -5.14
C SER A 103 -2.64 6.38 -5.56
N GLU A 104 -1.96 7.00 -6.53
CA GLU A 104 -0.79 6.45 -7.19
C GLU A 104 0.30 5.98 -6.21
N ARG A 105 0.63 4.68 -6.27
CA ARG A 105 1.62 4.02 -5.40
C ARG A 105 1.43 4.35 -3.92
N SER A 106 0.20 4.62 -3.49
CA SER A 106 -0.14 4.99 -2.11
C SER A 106 0.74 6.12 -1.54
N SER A 107 1.23 7.01 -2.40
CA SER A 107 2.25 8.02 -2.06
C SER A 107 1.70 9.20 -1.25
N ARG A 108 0.38 9.27 -1.05
CA ARG A 108 -0.32 10.38 -0.36
C ARG A 108 -0.97 9.96 0.96
N ILE A 109 -0.64 8.77 1.45
CA ILE A 109 -1.04 8.27 2.77
C ILE A 109 0.19 7.85 3.57
N THR A 110 0.10 7.91 4.89
CA THR A 110 1.16 7.41 5.77
C THR A 110 1.07 5.89 5.87
N LEU A 111 2.08 5.19 5.35
CA LEU A 111 2.17 3.74 5.38
C LEU A 111 3.08 3.28 6.52
N LEU A 112 2.59 2.37 7.35
CA LEU A 112 3.28 1.86 8.53
C LEU A 112 3.20 0.33 8.59
N GLU A 113 4.22 -0.29 9.15
CA GLU A 113 4.20 -1.64 9.71
C GLU A 113 4.70 -1.57 11.15
N ASP A 114 3.92 -2.06 12.10
CA ASP A 114 4.24 -1.97 13.53
C ASP A 114 4.60 -0.53 13.95
N ASN A 115 3.85 0.46 13.46
CA ASN A 115 4.05 1.88 13.75
C ASN A 115 5.37 2.50 13.19
N ILE A 116 6.07 1.78 12.32
CA ILE A 116 7.29 2.24 11.64
C ILE A 116 6.97 2.52 10.17
N LEU A 117 7.46 3.65 9.64
CA LEU A 117 7.31 4.02 8.23
C LEU A 117 7.93 2.96 7.32
N ILE A 118 7.17 2.46 6.33
CA ILE A 118 7.59 1.36 5.45
C ILE A 118 7.74 1.74 3.97
N ALA A 119 7.21 2.88 3.52
CA ALA A 119 7.54 3.35 2.17
C ALA A 119 9.07 3.42 2.04
N PRO A 120 9.68 3.00 0.92
CA PRO A 120 11.14 2.89 0.80
C PRO A 120 11.90 4.19 1.13
N ALA A 121 11.34 5.35 0.80
CA ALA A 121 11.87 6.66 1.17
C ALA A 121 10.71 7.65 1.38
N PRO A 122 10.05 7.61 2.56
CA PRO A 122 8.75 8.27 2.78
C PRO A 122 8.76 9.79 2.61
N TYR A 123 9.89 10.47 2.81
CA TYR A 123 9.99 11.92 2.68
C TYR A 123 10.63 12.39 1.37
N SER A 124 11.48 11.59 0.72
CA SER A 124 12.16 11.98 -0.52
C SER A 124 11.58 11.33 -1.77
N ALA A 125 11.05 10.09 -1.67
CA ALA A 125 10.46 9.32 -2.77
C ALA A 125 9.34 8.38 -2.23
N PRO A 126 8.14 8.92 -1.91
CA PRO A 126 7.12 8.25 -1.09
C PRO A 126 6.41 7.06 -1.74
N SER A 127 6.59 6.84 -3.04
CA SER A 127 5.92 5.75 -3.76
C SER A 127 6.17 4.39 -3.12
N ALA A 128 5.12 3.64 -2.78
CA ALA A 128 5.17 2.34 -2.12
C ALA A 128 5.58 1.23 -3.10
N TYR A 129 6.85 1.21 -3.48
CA TYR A 129 7.43 0.11 -4.26
C TYR A 129 7.73 -1.14 -3.41
N TYR A 130 7.78 -1.00 -2.11
CA TYR A 130 7.64 -2.08 -1.16
C TYR A 130 6.28 -1.97 -0.48
N PHE A 131 5.57 -3.08 -0.43
CA PHE A 131 4.35 -3.23 0.33
C PHE A 131 4.30 -4.66 0.89
N PRO A 132 4.06 -4.83 2.21
CA PRO A 132 3.99 -6.16 2.83
C PRO A 132 2.80 -6.97 2.29
N THR A 133 2.99 -8.27 2.07
CA THR A 133 1.86 -9.14 1.74
C THR A 133 0.93 -9.33 2.94
N MET A 134 -0.38 -9.29 2.69
CA MET A 134 -1.37 -9.52 3.74
C MET A 134 -1.31 -10.94 4.31
N GLY A 135 -0.76 -11.90 3.57
CA GLY A 135 -0.64 -13.29 4.01
C GLY A 135 0.19 -13.51 5.27
N ARG A 136 0.95 -12.51 5.74
CA ARG A 136 1.72 -12.53 7.00
C ARG A 136 1.27 -11.49 8.03
N MET A 137 0.21 -10.73 7.78
CA MET A 137 -0.28 -9.70 8.69
C MET A 137 -1.32 -10.25 9.65
N HIS A 138 -1.25 -9.78 10.89
CA HIS A 138 -2.19 -10.13 11.95
C HIS A 138 -3.41 -9.19 11.96
N ALA A 139 -3.20 -7.90 11.71
CA ALA A 139 -4.28 -6.92 11.66
C ALA A 139 -3.95 -5.75 10.73
N VAL A 140 -4.98 -4.98 10.38
CA VAL A 140 -4.88 -3.74 9.60
C VAL A 140 -5.62 -2.64 10.34
N GLU A 141 -4.97 -1.47 10.48
CA GLU A 141 -5.54 -0.28 11.10
C GLU A 141 -5.58 0.85 10.09
N VAL A 142 -6.71 1.51 9.95
CA VAL A 142 -6.88 2.69 9.12
C VAL A 142 -7.35 3.85 9.99
N LEU A 143 -6.57 4.94 9.98
CA LEU A 143 -6.87 6.16 10.73
C LEU A 143 -7.16 7.30 9.75
N LYS A 144 -8.23 8.02 9.99
CA LYS A 144 -8.67 9.16 9.16
C LYS A 144 -8.97 10.36 10.05
N GLY A 145 -8.97 11.55 9.46
CA GLY A 145 -9.31 12.77 10.19
C GLY A 145 -8.42 13.03 11.41
N PRO A 146 -8.96 13.62 12.50
CA PRO A 146 -8.20 13.93 13.70
C PRO A 146 -7.55 12.73 14.39
N ALA A 147 -8.02 11.51 14.14
CA ALA A 147 -7.42 10.29 14.67
C ALA A 147 -6.01 10.04 14.11
N ALA A 148 -5.65 10.64 12.97
CA ALA A 148 -4.36 10.45 12.32
C ALA A 148 -3.31 11.53 12.69
N ILE A 149 -3.58 12.46 13.58
CA ILE A 149 -2.70 13.62 13.86
C ILE A 149 -1.31 13.20 14.39
N SER A 150 -1.22 12.11 15.14
CA SER A 150 0.06 11.56 15.62
C SER A 150 0.89 10.93 14.51
N GLN A 151 0.29 10.65 13.35
CA GLN A 151 0.92 9.98 12.22
C GLN A 151 1.32 10.99 11.13
N GLY A 152 2.32 10.64 10.32
CA GLY A 152 2.82 11.49 9.23
C GLY A 152 4.00 10.83 8.51
N PRO A 153 4.41 11.40 7.36
CA PRO A 153 4.27 12.80 6.90
C PRO A 153 3.01 13.12 6.07
N TYR A 154 2.19 12.15 5.67
CA TYR A 154 1.03 12.36 4.80
C TYR A 154 -0.24 12.33 5.64
N THR A 155 -0.76 13.49 6.01
CA THR A 155 -1.80 13.63 7.04
C THR A 155 -3.16 14.09 6.52
N ILE A 156 -3.31 14.36 5.21
CA ILE A 156 -4.60 14.73 4.60
C ILE A 156 -5.50 13.49 4.54
N GLY A 157 -5.06 12.44 3.85
CA GLY A 157 -5.83 11.19 3.72
C GLY A 157 -5.89 10.41 5.03
N GLY A 158 -4.74 10.30 5.72
CA GLY A 158 -4.62 9.53 6.96
C GLY A 158 -3.49 8.50 6.92
N ALA A 159 -3.61 7.48 7.78
CA ALA A 159 -2.58 6.46 7.95
C ALA A 159 -3.15 5.03 7.83
N LEU A 160 -2.34 4.15 7.26
CA LEU A 160 -2.54 2.71 7.20
C LEU A 160 -1.41 2.03 7.97
N ASN A 161 -1.73 1.34 9.06
CA ASN A 161 -0.78 0.57 9.85
C ASN A 161 -1.06 -0.93 9.68
N LEU A 162 -0.05 -1.68 9.26
CA LEU A 162 -0.09 -3.12 9.13
C LEU A 162 0.56 -3.72 10.38
N VAL A 163 -0.16 -4.59 11.07
CA VAL A 163 0.30 -5.20 12.33
C VAL A 163 0.82 -6.59 12.05
N SER A 164 2.10 -6.84 12.30
CA SER A 164 2.70 -8.16 12.16
C SER A 164 2.35 -9.06 13.36
N THR A 165 2.53 -10.37 13.22
CA THR A 165 2.18 -11.35 14.26
C THR A 165 2.73 -10.94 15.65
N PRO A 166 1.86 -10.77 16.68
CA PRO A 166 2.26 -10.43 18.05
C PRO A 166 2.82 -11.65 18.79
N PHE A 167 3.51 -11.44 19.90
CA PHE A 167 3.93 -12.53 20.78
C PHE A 167 2.74 -13.15 21.53
N ALA A 168 2.68 -14.47 21.56
CA ALA A 168 1.73 -15.20 22.41
C ALA A 168 2.33 -15.43 23.81
N ASP A 169 1.45 -15.63 24.79
CA ASP A 169 1.84 -15.96 26.19
C ASP A 169 2.30 -17.40 26.34
N ARG A 170 1.98 -18.27 25.38
CA ARG A 170 2.30 -19.70 25.35
C ARG A 170 3.07 -20.05 24.08
N ALA A 171 3.75 -21.18 24.12
CA ALA A 171 4.30 -21.77 22.91
C ALA A 171 3.16 -22.02 21.89
N LYS A 172 3.33 -21.56 20.69
CA LYS A 172 2.34 -21.68 19.61
C LYS A 172 3.06 -21.90 18.28
N MET A 173 2.48 -22.75 17.45
CA MET A 173 2.94 -22.96 16.09
C MET A 173 1.73 -22.99 15.16
N ASP A 174 1.72 -22.13 14.17
CA ASP A 174 0.69 -22.08 13.13
C ASP A 174 1.29 -22.39 11.78
N LEU A 175 0.60 -23.23 11.02
CA LEU A 175 0.93 -23.57 9.63
C LEU A 175 -0.31 -23.35 8.77
N PHE A 176 -0.17 -22.58 7.71
CA PHE A 176 -1.16 -22.39 6.67
C PHE A 176 -0.58 -22.79 5.32
N ALA A 177 -1.35 -23.53 4.50
CA ALA A 177 -0.97 -23.87 3.13
C ALA A 177 -2.18 -23.77 2.21
N GLU A 178 -1.97 -23.24 1.01
CA GLU A 178 -2.99 -23.08 -0.03
C GLU A 178 -2.41 -23.40 -1.41
N ALA A 179 -3.23 -24.03 -2.26
CA ALA A 179 -2.99 -24.21 -3.69
C ALA A 179 -4.23 -23.81 -4.48
N GLY A 180 -4.05 -23.21 -5.65
CA GLY A 180 -5.19 -22.69 -6.42
C GLY A 180 -4.89 -22.43 -7.91
N SER A 181 -5.82 -21.72 -8.54
CA SER A 181 -5.73 -21.31 -9.95
C SER A 181 -4.41 -20.60 -10.25
N ASP A 182 -4.01 -20.61 -11.53
CA ASP A 182 -2.75 -20.00 -12.02
C ASP A 182 -1.52 -20.56 -11.30
N ALA A 183 -1.52 -21.86 -10.98
CA ALA A 183 -0.49 -22.54 -10.20
C ALA A 183 -0.14 -21.81 -8.88
N THR A 184 -1.10 -21.08 -8.32
CA THR A 184 -0.93 -20.36 -7.05
C THR A 184 -0.61 -21.33 -5.92
N GLN A 185 0.42 -21.01 -5.15
CA GLN A 185 0.82 -21.72 -3.94
C GLN A 185 1.15 -20.69 -2.86
N ARG A 186 0.65 -20.90 -1.64
CA ARG A 186 1.00 -20.10 -0.47
C ARG A 186 1.34 -21.01 0.70
N LEU A 187 2.34 -20.60 1.45
CA LEU A 187 2.75 -21.23 2.70
C LEU A 187 3.01 -20.13 3.71
N HIS A 188 2.42 -20.21 4.88
CA HIS A 188 2.73 -19.34 6.01
C HIS A 188 2.96 -20.19 7.25
N PHE A 189 4.06 -19.93 7.93
CA PHE A 189 4.47 -20.63 9.13
C PHE A 189 4.87 -19.62 10.19
N THR A 190 4.29 -19.73 11.39
CA THR A 190 4.73 -19.01 12.57
C THR A 190 5.08 -19.98 13.69
N ALA A 191 6.13 -19.71 14.43
CA ALA A 191 6.48 -20.42 15.63
C ALA A 191 6.89 -19.44 16.72
N GLN A 192 6.33 -19.62 17.89
CA GLN A 192 6.56 -18.77 19.06
C GLN A 192 6.92 -19.62 20.26
N GLN A 193 7.99 -19.23 20.95
CA GLN A 193 8.48 -19.95 22.11
C GLN A 193 8.83 -18.98 23.24
N PRO A 194 8.05 -18.91 24.31
CA PRO A 194 8.51 -18.32 25.58
C PRO A 194 9.68 -19.16 26.14
N LEU A 195 10.74 -18.49 26.54
CA LEU A 195 11.92 -19.05 27.20
C LEU A 195 11.95 -18.56 28.65
N GLY A 196 11.01 -19.02 29.45
CA GLY A 196 10.68 -18.47 30.77
C GLY A 196 9.82 -17.20 30.68
N ASP A 197 9.71 -16.46 31.78
CA ASP A 197 8.81 -15.29 31.87
C ASP A 197 9.40 -14.02 31.20
N GLN A 198 10.70 -14.03 30.95
CA GLN A 198 11.43 -12.82 30.52
C GLN A 198 11.72 -12.78 29.03
N VAL A 199 11.91 -13.92 28.41
CA VAL A 199 12.38 -13.99 27.02
C VAL A 199 11.36 -14.73 26.16
N ALA A 200 11.07 -14.21 24.98
CA ALA A 200 10.27 -14.92 23.98
C ALA A 200 10.88 -14.74 22.59
N LEU A 201 10.81 -15.80 21.80
CA LEU A 201 11.24 -15.84 20.42
C LEU A 201 10.03 -16.09 19.52
N LEU A 202 9.94 -15.35 18.42
CA LEU A 202 8.96 -15.54 17.33
C LEU A 202 9.71 -15.63 16.01
N VAL A 203 9.34 -16.60 15.19
CA VAL A 203 9.78 -16.74 13.80
C VAL A 203 8.54 -16.83 12.92
N ASP A 204 8.54 -16.09 11.84
CA ASP A 204 7.49 -16.04 10.83
C ASP A 204 8.13 -16.22 9.44
N ALA A 205 7.54 -17.11 8.61
CA ALA A 205 8.01 -17.38 7.27
C ALA A 205 6.81 -17.48 6.34
N HIS A 206 6.80 -16.67 5.29
CA HIS A 206 5.73 -16.67 4.29
C HIS A 206 6.32 -16.84 2.89
N HIS A 207 5.67 -17.68 2.08
CA HIS A 207 5.98 -17.84 0.66
C HIS A 207 4.70 -17.82 -0.15
N TRP A 208 4.71 -17.04 -1.26
CA TRP A 208 3.61 -16.96 -2.21
C TRP A 208 4.14 -16.94 -3.63
N ARG A 209 3.63 -17.82 -4.48
CA ARG A 209 3.93 -17.84 -5.91
C ARG A 209 2.65 -18.03 -6.73
N SER A 210 2.67 -17.55 -7.96
CA SER A 210 1.65 -17.78 -8.99
C SER A 210 2.29 -17.67 -10.36
N ASP A 211 1.78 -18.39 -11.35
CA ASP A 211 2.20 -18.27 -12.75
C ASP A 211 1.51 -17.08 -13.47
N GLY A 212 0.53 -16.43 -12.81
CA GLY A 212 -0.18 -15.27 -13.35
C GLY A 212 -1.36 -15.67 -14.25
N PHE A 213 -2.29 -14.71 -14.42
CA PHE A 213 -3.56 -14.95 -15.10
C PHE A 213 -3.60 -14.46 -16.56
N GLN A 214 -2.55 -13.79 -17.01
CA GLN A 214 -2.46 -13.26 -18.38
C GLN A 214 -1.56 -14.14 -19.26
N ALA A 215 -1.83 -14.17 -20.55
CA ALA A 215 -1.04 -14.86 -21.56
C ALA A 215 -0.27 -13.87 -22.44
N ILE A 216 1.05 -14.07 -22.59
CA ILE A 216 1.90 -13.23 -23.43
C ILE A 216 1.90 -13.83 -24.84
N ASP A 217 1.62 -13.00 -25.85
CA ASP A 217 1.62 -13.41 -27.24
C ASP A 217 2.97 -14.04 -27.65
N ARG A 218 2.91 -15.17 -28.31
CA ARG A 218 4.08 -15.88 -28.87
C ARG A 218 5.16 -16.21 -27.83
N SER A 219 4.78 -16.36 -26.54
CA SER A 219 5.70 -16.64 -25.44
C SER A 219 5.13 -17.69 -24.51
N ASP A 220 5.99 -18.59 -24.03
CA ASP A 220 5.67 -19.55 -22.95
C ASP A 220 5.99 -18.98 -21.56
N ARG A 221 6.45 -17.73 -21.49
CA ARG A 221 6.79 -17.08 -20.22
C ARG A 221 5.53 -16.72 -19.46
N ASN A 222 5.48 -17.05 -18.17
CA ASN A 222 4.36 -16.72 -17.30
C ASN A 222 4.34 -15.22 -16.92
N THR A 223 3.21 -14.74 -16.40
CA THR A 223 2.98 -13.35 -15.97
C THR A 223 2.91 -13.23 -14.45
N GLY A 224 3.45 -14.19 -13.74
CA GLY A 224 3.25 -14.39 -12.32
C GLY A 224 4.24 -13.68 -11.40
N LEU A 225 4.30 -14.21 -10.19
CA LEU A 225 5.07 -13.63 -9.09
C LEU A 225 5.68 -14.72 -8.19
N SER A 226 6.68 -14.33 -7.42
CA SER A 226 7.21 -15.07 -6.28
C SER A 226 7.60 -14.09 -5.17
N ILE A 227 7.08 -14.31 -3.96
CA ILE A 227 7.41 -13.54 -2.76
C ILE A 227 7.85 -14.49 -1.67
N THR A 228 8.92 -14.13 -0.98
CA THR A 228 9.39 -14.86 0.21
C THR A 228 9.72 -13.87 1.29
N ASP A 229 9.08 -14.02 2.44
CA ASP A 229 9.27 -13.19 3.63
C ASP A 229 9.78 -14.04 4.79
N TYR A 230 10.71 -13.49 5.55
CA TYR A 230 11.14 -14.03 6.83
C TYR A 230 11.17 -12.91 7.87
N THR A 231 10.58 -13.17 9.02
CA THR A 231 10.62 -12.27 10.18
C THR A 231 11.07 -13.04 11.42
N ALA A 232 11.98 -12.47 12.20
CA ALA A 232 12.34 -12.96 13.51
C ALA A 232 12.19 -11.84 14.53
N LYS A 233 11.55 -12.15 15.67
CA LYS A 233 11.38 -11.21 16.79
C LYS A 233 11.93 -11.84 18.06
N LEU A 234 12.67 -11.05 18.84
CA LEU A 234 13.13 -11.41 20.18
C LEU A 234 12.61 -10.39 21.18
N ARG A 235 11.84 -10.84 22.16
CA ARG A 235 11.36 -10.02 23.28
C ARG A 235 12.17 -10.35 24.53
N VAL A 236 12.57 -9.32 25.27
CA VAL A 236 13.22 -9.44 26.58
C VAL A 236 12.55 -8.50 27.55
N ARG A 237 12.10 -9.01 28.72
CA ARG A 237 11.48 -8.24 29.81
C ARG A 237 12.35 -8.28 31.06
N SER A 238 12.38 -7.19 31.82
CA SER A 238 12.98 -7.17 33.15
C SER A 238 12.13 -7.96 34.14
N ASN A 239 12.71 -8.37 35.27
CA ASN A 239 12.03 -9.11 36.34
C ASN A 239 10.81 -8.37 36.90
N ASP A 240 10.85 -7.04 36.96
CA ASP A 240 9.78 -6.18 37.45
C ASP A 240 8.76 -5.82 36.35
N ALA A 241 8.93 -6.36 35.13
CA ALA A 241 8.12 -6.08 33.93
C ALA A 241 8.00 -4.58 33.57
N ARG A 242 8.91 -3.72 34.10
CA ARG A 242 8.92 -2.29 33.80
C ARG A 242 9.66 -1.98 32.50
N HIS A 243 10.62 -2.81 32.13
CA HIS A 243 11.41 -2.65 30.93
C HIS A 243 11.13 -3.80 29.95
N GLU A 244 10.85 -3.48 28.71
CA GLU A 244 10.69 -4.45 27.65
C GLU A 244 11.49 -3.99 26.42
N TRP A 245 12.20 -4.91 25.80
CA TRP A 245 12.89 -4.74 24.51
C TRP A 245 12.36 -5.75 23.50
N VAL A 246 12.08 -5.29 22.29
CA VAL A 246 11.74 -6.16 21.17
C VAL A 246 12.66 -5.83 20.01
N ALA A 247 13.49 -6.78 19.60
CA ALA A 247 14.27 -6.72 18.38
C ALA A 247 13.51 -7.44 17.26
N LYS A 248 13.28 -6.77 16.11
CA LYS A 248 12.67 -7.33 14.89
C LYS A 248 13.68 -7.27 13.75
N LEU A 249 13.87 -8.40 13.08
CA LEU A 249 14.61 -8.53 11.83
C LEU A 249 13.68 -9.11 10.78
N GLN A 250 13.65 -8.50 9.60
CA GLN A 250 12.80 -8.94 8.51
C GLN A 250 13.55 -8.84 7.18
N THR A 251 13.27 -9.77 6.28
CA THR A 251 13.71 -9.71 4.88
C THR A 251 12.58 -10.19 3.97
N THR A 252 12.38 -9.48 2.85
CA THR A 252 11.42 -9.81 1.81
C THR A 252 12.10 -9.80 0.46
N GLN A 253 12.00 -10.89 -0.28
CA GLN A 253 12.41 -10.99 -1.68
C GLN A 253 11.18 -11.15 -2.55
N GLN A 254 11.09 -10.35 -3.61
CA GLN A 254 9.99 -10.42 -4.55
C GLN A 254 10.49 -10.36 -5.98
N SER A 255 9.95 -11.23 -6.82
CA SER A 255 10.02 -11.13 -8.28
C SER A 255 8.62 -11.16 -8.87
N SER A 256 8.36 -10.41 -9.94
CA SER A 256 7.13 -10.54 -10.71
C SER A 256 7.35 -10.12 -12.16
N ASN A 257 6.67 -10.81 -13.09
CA ASN A 257 6.72 -10.53 -14.53
C ASN A 257 5.69 -9.46 -14.92
N GLN A 258 5.55 -8.41 -14.11
CA GLN A 258 4.59 -7.33 -14.32
C GLN A 258 5.09 -6.34 -15.37
N SER A 259 4.18 -5.91 -16.26
CA SER A 259 4.43 -4.93 -17.31
C SER A 259 3.73 -3.60 -17.06
N TYR A 260 4.27 -2.52 -17.60
CA TYR A 260 3.55 -1.26 -17.77
C TYR A 260 2.66 -1.26 -19.00
N LEU A 261 2.98 -2.07 -20.02
CA LEU A 261 2.23 -2.12 -21.27
C LEU A 261 0.89 -2.82 -21.04
N GLY A 262 -0.20 -2.07 -21.20
CA GLY A 262 -1.58 -2.54 -21.24
C GLY A 262 -2.04 -2.73 -22.68
N LEU A 263 -3.35 -2.88 -22.87
CA LEU A 263 -3.97 -3.15 -24.16
C LEU A 263 -4.57 -1.88 -24.77
N THR A 264 -4.77 -1.88 -26.11
CA THR A 264 -5.71 -0.98 -26.75
C THR A 264 -7.13 -1.32 -26.34
N ASP A 265 -8.08 -0.41 -26.48
CA ASP A 265 -9.49 -0.66 -26.12
C ASP A 265 -10.11 -1.78 -26.96
N GLN A 266 -9.72 -1.86 -28.24
CA GLN A 266 -10.16 -2.92 -29.14
C GLN A 266 -9.68 -4.29 -28.69
N ASP A 267 -8.38 -4.44 -28.41
CA ASP A 267 -7.80 -5.71 -27.98
C ASP A 267 -8.31 -6.13 -26.59
N PHE A 268 -8.50 -5.15 -25.69
CA PHE A 268 -9.12 -5.40 -24.40
C PHE A 268 -10.53 -5.97 -24.56
N GLY A 269 -11.34 -5.42 -25.46
CA GLY A 269 -12.68 -5.90 -25.75
C GLY A 269 -12.71 -7.34 -26.31
N GLN A 270 -11.65 -7.76 -27.02
CA GLN A 270 -11.53 -9.09 -27.61
C GLN A 270 -10.95 -10.12 -26.62
N SER A 271 -9.90 -9.75 -25.89
CA SER A 271 -9.17 -10.64 -24.99
C SER A 271 -8.53 -9.86 -23.83
N PRO A 272 -9.28 -9.57 -22.75
CA PRO A 272 -8.81 -8.73 -21.66
C PRO A 272 -7.59 -9.30 -20.90
N THR A 273 -7.38 -10.62 -20.96
CA THR A 273 -6.24 -11.29 -20.30
C THR A 273 -5.02 -11.47 -21.20
N ARG A 274 -5.07 -10.97 -22.44
CA ARG A 274 -3.94 -10.92 -23.38
C ARG A 274 -2.84 -9.97 -22.88
N ARG A 275 -1.57 -10.27 -23.22
CA ARG A 275 -0.43 -9.36 -23.13
C ARG A 275 0.35 -9.38 -24.45
N TYR A 276 0.73 -8.20 -24.95
CA TYR A 276 1.55 -8.12 -26.16
C TYR A 276 2.92 -8.75 -25.96
N GLY A 277 3.44 -9.42 -27.01
CA GLY A 277 4.77 -10.02 -27.03
C GLY A 277 5.90 -9.07 -26.67
N LEU A 278 5.75 -7.76 -26.97
CA LEU A 278 6.67 -6.68 -26.60
C LEU A 278 6.93 -6.59 -25.09
N SER A 279 6.05 -7.11 -24.24
CA SER A 279 6.20 -7.15 -22.78
C SER A 279 6.82 -8.44 -22.24
N GLU A 280 7.31 -9.33 -23.13
CA GLU A 280 7.86 -10.63 -22.72
C GLU A 280 9.03 -10.52 -21.75
N LEU A 281 9.87 -9.48 -21.90
CA LEU A 281 11.04 -9.27 -21.07
C LEU A 281 10.74 -8.46 -19.78
N ASP A 282 9.52 -7.94 -19.63
CA ASP A 282 9.18 -7.09 -18.49
C ASP A 282 9.17 -7.91 -17.19
N ALA A 283 9.95 -7.45 -16.24
CA ALA A 283 10.06 -8.06 -14.92
C ALA A 283 10.53 -7.04 -13.86
N ILE A 284 10.08 -7.22 -12.64
CA ILE A 284 10.57 -6.46 -11.49
C ILE A 284 11.12 -7.43 -10.45
N GLU A 285 12.28 -7.07 -9.90
CA GLU A 285 12.93 -7.75 -8.78
C GLU A 285 13.14 -6.74 -7.66
N THR A 286 12.82 -7.16 -6.43
CA THR A 286 13.00 -6.32 -5.23
C THR A 286 13.56 -7.13 -4.08
N ASP A 287 14.37 -6.47 -3.24
CA ASP A 287 14.84 -6.97 -1.96
C ASP A 287 14.59 -5.90 -0.91
N HIS A 288 13.99 -6.28 0.21
CA HIS A 288 13.71 -5.38 1.33
C HIS A 288 14.22 -5.98 2.63
N GLN A 289 14.86 -5.16 3.44
CA GLN A 289 15.37 -5.54 4.76
C GLN A 289 14.91 -4.50 5.78
N GLN A 290 14.43 -4.96 6.93
CA GLN A 290 14.03 -4.12 8.04
C GLN A 290 14.69 -4.60 9.33
N GLN A 291 15.25 -3.67 10.09
CA GLN A 291 15.73 -3.89 11.45
C GLN A 291 15.07 -2.87 12.36
N VAL A 292 14.44 -3.33 13.44
CA VAL A 292 13.80 -2.45 14.42
C VAL A 292 14.18 -2.91 15.83
N LEU A 293 14.48 -1.96 16.69
CA LEU A 293 14.60 -2.17 18.14
C LEU A 293 13.59 -1.29 18.84
N PHE A 294 12.59 -1.90 19.44
CA PHE A 294 11.63 -1.25 20.32
C PHE A 294 12.10 -1.35 21.76
N TYR A 295 11.89 -0.30 22.52
CA TYR A 295 12.09 -0.26 23.97
C TYR A 295 10.89 0.41 24.62
N ARG A 296 10.32 -0.25 25.62
CA ARG A 296 9.23 0.25 26.46
C ARG A 296 9.69 0.35 27.91
N PHE A 297 9.39 1.47 28.53
CA PHE A 297 9.67 1.71 29.93
C PHE A 297 8.42 2.23 30.67
N LYS A 298 7.83 1.38 31.51
CA LYS A 298 6.78 1.77 32.44
C LYS A 298 7.40 2.53 33.61
N MET A 299 7.51 3.86 33.47
CA MET A 299 8.11 4.74 34.48
C MET A 299 7.32 4.73 35.78
N THR A 300 5.99 4.83 35.65
CA THR A 300 5.01 4.71 36.74
C THR A 300 3.80 3.91 36.21
N PRO A 301 2.81 3.55 37.05
CA PRO A 301 1.57 2.93 36.57
C PRO A 301 0.79 3.78 35.54
N THR A 302 1.04 5.09 35.52
CA THR A 302 0.33 6.07 34.66
C THR A 302 1.24 6.74 33.61
N THR A 303 2.54 6.41 33.58
CA THR A 303 3.51 7.06 32.68
C THR A 303 4.35 6.00 31.99
N GLU A 304 4.34 6.02 30.67
CA GLU A 304 5.11 5.08 29.86
C GLU A 304 5.90 5.81 28.79
N LEU A 305 7.12 5.36 28.55
CA LEU A 305 7.99 5.80 27.46
C LEU A 305 8.22 4.65 26.50
N GLU A 306 7.94 4.88 25.22
CA GLU A 306 8.30 3.99 24.12
C GLU A 306 9.35 4.64 23.24
N VAL A 307 10.34 3.87 22.82
CA VAL A 307 11.39 4.31 21.87
C VAL A 307 11.54 3.24 20.80
N ALA A 308 11.62 3.64 19.55
CA ALA A 308 11.97 2.74 18.46
C ALA A 308 13.15 3.30 17.66
N LEU A 309 14.11 2.42 17.37
CA LEU A 309 15.18 2.66 16.41
C LEU A 309 14.97 1.76 15.21
N TYR A 310 15.05 2.30 13.99
CA TYR A 310 14.76 1.52 12.79
C TYR A 310 15.70 1.84 11.64
N ASN A 311 15.95 0.81 10.82
CA ASN A 311 16.66 0.91 9.55
C ASN A 311 15.98 -0.01 8.53
N ASN A 312 15.53 0.57 7.41
CA ASN A 312 15.00 -0.15 6.27
C ASN A 312 15.93 0.10 5.07
N GLU A 313 16.22 -0.95 4.33
CA GLU A 313 16.93 -0.90 3.06
C GLU A 313 16.06 -1.59 2.00
N HIS A 314 15.96 -1.00 0.82
CA HIS A 314 15.16 -1.55 -0.26
C HIS A 314 15.88 -1.35 -1.59
N THR A 315 15.98 -2.41 -2.37
CA THR A 315 16.47 -2.34 -3.74
C THR A 315 15.39 -2.81 -4.71
N ARG A 316 15.35 -2.22 -5.88
CA ARG A 316 14.51 -2.69 -6.96
C ARG A 316 15.14 -2.46 -8.33
N ASN A 317 14.87 -3.37 -9.23
CA ASN A 317 15.09 -3.18 -10.65
C ASN A 317 13.82 -3.58 -11.41
N TRP A 318 13.18 -2.61 -12.06
CA TRP A 318 12.08 -2.88 -12.96
C TRP A 318 12.59 -2.77 -14.40
N PHE A 319 12.86 -3.91 -15.02
CA PHE A 319 13.16 -3.99 -16.42
C PHE A 319 11.85 -4.03 -17.20
N LYS A 320 11.64 -3.11 -18.11
CA LYS A 320 10.35 -2.97 -18.80
C LYS A 320 10.44 -2.24 -20.13
N THR A 321 9.51 -2.58 -20.99
CA THR A 321 9.23 -1.87 -22.25
C THR A 321 8.79 -0.44 -21.94
N GLU A 322 9.46 0.57 -22.56
CA GLU A 322 9.30 1.98 -22.19
C GLU A 322 8.80 2.83 -23.35
N LYS A 323 9.40 2.69 -24.57
CA LYS A 323 9.19 3.60 -25.69
C LYS A 323 9.28 2.88 -27.03
N LEU A 324 8.70 3.50 -28.06
CA LEU A 324 8.80 3.14 -29.47
C LEU A 324 9.27 4.33 -30.29
N ASP A 325 10.26 4.12 -31.16
CA ASP A 325 10.65 4.99 -32.26
C ASP A 325 10.50 4.20 -33.56
N ILE A 326 9.48 4.49 -34.34
CA ILE A 326 9.15 3.70 -35.52
C ILE A 326 10.23 3.76 -36.59
N ASP A 327 10.97 4.87 -36.70
CA ASP A 327 12.04 5.07 -37.66
C ASP A 327 13.34 4.33 -37.28
N GLY A 328 13.51 3.98 -36.03
CA GLY A 328 14.53 3.07 -35.51
C GLY A 328 15.99 3.50 -35.78
N SER A 329 16.31 4.78 -35.67
CA SER A 329 17.64 5.30 -36.03
C SER A 329 18.56 5.63 -34.86
N GLN A 330 18.18 5.31 -33.60
CA GLN A 330 18.87 5.82 -32.42
C GLN A 330 19.54 4.72 -31.61
N ASP A 331 20.73 5.04 -31.09
CA ASP A 331 21.37 4.20 -30.10
C ASP A 331 20.69 4.35 -28.68
N ALA A 332 21.04 3.46 -27.76
CA ALA A 332 20.42 3.44 -26.44
C ALA A 332 20.68 4.70 -25.61
N ASP A 333 21.79 5.41 -25.86
CA ASP A 333 22.15 6.61 -25.11
C ASP A 333 21.36 7.86 -25.56
N THR A 334 20.87 7.87 -26.81
CA THR A 334 20.17 9.01 -27.42
C THR A 334 18.70 8.74 -27.74
N PHE A 335 18.17 7.57 -27.35
CA PHE A 335 16.82 7.14 -27.68
C PHE A 335 15.72 8.11 -27.19
N ALA A 336 14.94 8.65 -28.10
CA ALA A 336 13.93 9.68 -27.86
C ALA A 336 12.49 9.31 -28.26
N GLY A 337 12.20 8.02 -28.46
CA GLY A 337 10.90 7.53 -28.92
C GLY A 337 9.70 7.92 -28.05
N LYS A 338 8.50 7.74 -28.58
CA LYS A 338 7.22 7.95 -27.88
C LYS A 338 7.01 6.87 -26.81
N ASN A 339 6.47 7.25 -25.66
CA ASN A 339 6.04 6.25 -24.68
C ASN A 339 4.82 5.46 -25.17
N TRP A 340 4.60 4.28 -24.62
CA TRP A 340 3.51 3.40 -25.04
C TRP A 340 2.11 3.95 -24.76
N LEU A 341 1.93 4.87 -23.82
CA LEU A 341 0.65 5.56 -23.64
C LEU A 341 0.28 6.37 -24.86
N ALA A 342 1.23 7.14 -25.39
CA ALA A 342 1.02 7.93 -26.61
C ALA A 342 0.75 7.05 -27.84
N VAL A 343 1.43 5.90 -27.94
CA VAL A 343 1.19 4.91 -29.01
C VAL A 343 -0.22 4.33 -28.92
N ILE A 344 -0.64 3.85 -27.74
CA ILE A 344 -1.97 3.28 -27.52
C ILE A 344 -3.07 4.34 -27.72
N GLN A 345 -2.85 5.58 -27.28
CA GLN A 345 -3.79 6.67 -27.53
C GLN A 345 -3.95 6.97 -29.01
N ALA A 346 -2.85 6.97 -29.78
CA ALA A 346 -2.89 7.17 -31.24
C ALA A 346 -3.73 6.08 -31.93
N ILE A 347 -3.60 4.82 -31.50
CA ILE A 347 -4.40 3.72 -32.01
C ILE A 347 -5.87 3.90 -31.64
N ASN A 348 -6.16 4.12 -30.35
CA ASN A 348 -7.54 4.24 -29.86
C ASN A 348 -8.31 5.39 -30.50
N THR A 349 -7.65 6.52 -30.75
CA THR A 349 -8.28 7.70 -31.38
C THR A 349 -8.30 7.64 -32.90
N ALA A 350 -7.38 6.87 -33.51
CA ALA A 350 -7.20 6.72 -34.95
C ALA A 350 -7.20 8.07 -35.72
N THR A 351 -6.64 9.13 -35.09
CA THR A 351 -6.59 10.46 -35.68
C THR A 351 -5.77 10.45 -37.00
N ASP A 352 -4.73 9.62 -37.04
CA ASP A 352 -4.01 9.23 -38.27
C ASP A 352 -4.17 7.71 -38.44
N ALA A 353 -5.01 7.30 -39.36
CA ALA A 353 -5.39 5.90 -39.54
C ALA A 353 -4.20 5.03 -39.99
N SER A 354 -3.31 5.56 -40.85
CA SER A 354 -2.14 4.82 -41.32
C SER A 354 -1.15 4.56 -40.20
N LEU A 355 -0.83 5.60 -39.43
CA LEU A 355 0.05 5.48 -38.25
C LEU A 355 -0.54 4.57 -37.16
N ALA A 356 -1.85 4.62 -36.97
CA ALA A 356 -2.55 3.75 -36.03
C ALA A 356 -2.46 2.27 -36.45
N GLU A 357 -2.58 1.97 -37.75
CA GLU A 357 -2.44 0.62 -38.31
C GLU A 357 -1.00 0.11 -38.15
N ASP A 358 0.02 0.95 -38.46
CA ASP A 358 1.43 0.61 -38.28
C ASP A 358 1.73 0.28 -36.79
N TYR A 359 1.27 1.13 -35.87
CA TYR A 359 1.43 0.89 -34.43
C TYR A 359 0.73 -0.40 -33.97
N GLN A 360 -0.50 -0.66 -34.45
CA GLN A 360 -1.23 -1.89 -34.10
C GLN A 360 -0.49 -3.13 -34.63
N SER A 361 0.04 -3.08 -35.85
CA SER A 361 0.80 -4.19 -36.46
C SER A 361 2.08 -4.49 -35.65
N ILE A 362 2.74 -3.47 -35.11
CA ILE A 362 3.89 -3.63 -34.20
C ILE A 362 3.45 -4.26 -32.88
N LEU A 363 2.36 -3.78 -32.25
CA LEU A 363 1.83 -4.35 -31.00
C LEU A 363 1.45 -5.83 -31.17
N ASP A 364 0.83 -6.18 -32.30
CA ASP A 364 0.44 -7.56 -32.64
C ASP A 364 1.62 -8.45 -32.99
N GLY A 365 2.82 -7.88 -33.15
CA GLY A 365 4.01 -8.61 -33.59
C GLY A 365 3.90 -9.14 -34.99
N ALA A 366 3.05 -8.54 -35.80
CA ALA A 366 2.84 -8.88 -37.22
C ALA A 366 3.88 -8.24 -38.12
N GLU A 367 4.46 -7.12 -37.72
CA GLU A 367 5.44 -6.37 -38.43
C GLU A 367 6.81 -6.40 -37.73
N ASP A 368 7.87 -6.63 -38.49
CA ASP A 368 9.24 -6.49 -38.05
C ASP A 368 9.60 -5.00 -37.97
N THR A 369 10.35 -4.58 -36.95
CA THR A 369 10.76 -3.19 -36.78
C THR A 369 12.24 -2.99 -37.13
N ALA A 370 12.62 -1.75 -37.44
CA ALA A 370 14.01 -1.40 -37.70
C ALA A 370 14.88 -1.60 -36.43
N PRO A 371 16.19 -1.90 -36.55
CA PRO A 371 17.10 -1.94 -35.42
C PRO A 371 17.07 -0.64 -34.60
N GLY A 372 17.04 -0.77 -33.28
CA GLY A 372 17.00 0.37 -32.34
C GLY A 372 15.64 1.02 -32.15
N SER A 373 14.53 0.45 -32.66
CA SER A 373 13.21 1.07 -32.64
C SER A 373 12.48 0.94 -31.30
N ILE A 374 12.83 -0.03 -30.43
CA ILE A 374 12.11 -0.31 -29.19
C ILE A 374 13.04 -0.11 -28.00
N GLY A 375 12.67 0.82 -27.11
CA GLY A 375 13.41 1.11 -25.89
C GLY A 375 12.89 0.33 -24.69
N LEU A 376 13.78 -0.42 -24.02
CA LEU A 376 13.53 -1.05 -22.74
C LEU A 376 14.39 -0.40 -21.66
N ARG A 377 13.82 -0.21 -20.47
CA ARG A 377 14.49 0.44 -19.33
C ARG A 377 14.70 -0.49 -18.15
N ALA A 378 15.95 -0.59 -17.70
CA ALA A 378 16.28 -1.07 -16.38
C ALA A 378 16.15 0.09 -15.37
N ASN A 379 15.03 0.12 -14.62
CA ASN A 379 14.73 1.18 -13.67
C ASN A 379 15.26 0.81 -12.29
N ALA A 380 16.60 0.71 -12.16
CA ALA A 380 17.27 0.34 -10.93
C ALA A 380 17.31 1.48 -9.92
N ARG A 381 17.01 1.15 -8.67
CA ARG A 381 17.04 2.08 -7.54
C ARG A 381 17.41 1.38 -6.25
N GLU A 382 18.12 2.10 -5.40
CA GLU A 382 18.42 1.72 -4.03
C GLU A 382 17.83 2.77 -3.09
N TYR A 383 17.24 2.32 -1.98
CA TYR A 383 16.61 3.18 -1.01
C TYR A 383 17.07 2.84 0.39
N PHE A 384 17.08 3.84 1.26
CA PHE A 384 17.18 3.64 2.69
C PHE A 384 16.18 4.52 3.43
N SER A 385 15.72 4.04 4.60
CA SER A 385 14.84 4.77 5.50
C SER A 385 15.20 4.40 6.94
N ARG A 386 15.70 5.35 7.73
CA ARG A 386 16.22 5.10 9.09
C ARG A 386 15.89 6.24 10.03
N GLY A 387 15.75 5.91 11.30
CA GLY A 387 15.45 6.94 12.29
C GLY A 387 15.30 6.42 13.70
N ALA A 388 14.91 7.35 14.54
CA ALA A 388 14.53 7.13 15.92
C ALA A 388 13.19 7.82 16.19
N GLN A 389 12.31 7.16 16.90
CA GLN A 389 11.08 7.78 17.39
C GLN A 389 10.88 7.47 18.87
N ALA A 390 10.31 8.43 19.60
CA ALA A 390 9.96 8.30 21.00
C ALA A 390 8.53 8.77 21.21
N LYS A 391 7.80 8.08 22.08
CA LYS A 391 6.44 8.40 22.50
C LYS A 391 6.38 8.35 24.03
N LEU A 392 5.90 9.41 24.64
CA LEU A 392 5.63 9.49 26.08
C LEU A 392 4.12 9.59 26.27
N THR A 393 3.56 8.67 27.05
CA THR A 393 2.16 8.71 27.47
C THR A 393 2.06 8.96 28.97
N HIS A 394 1.05 9.72 29.39
CA HIS A 394 0.78 9.99 30.80
C HIS A 394 -0.72 10.14 31.04
N SER A 395 -1.26 9.35 31.96
CA SER A 395 -2.66 9.43 32.37
C SER A 395 -2.77 10.11 33.73
N LEU A 396 -3.65 11.10 33.85
CA LEU A 396 -3.97 11.82 35.07
C LEU A 396 -5.48 11.78 35.29
N GLN A 397 -5.89 11.24 36.41
CA GLN A 397 -7.31 11.18 36.83
C GLN A 397 -7.56 12.18 37.97
N THR A 398 -8.61 12.97 37.82
CA THR A 398 -9.13 13.85 38.83
C THR A 398 -10.56 13.41 39.19
N GLU A 399 -11.16 14.04 40.19
CA GLU A 399 -12.55 13.71 40.61
C GLU A 399 -13.59 13.88 39.48
N SER A 400 -13.30 14.72 38.47
CA SER A 400 -14.27 15.12 37.46
C SER A 400 -13.79 14.95 36.01
N ILE A 401 -12.48 14.87 35.79
CA ILE A 401 -11.88 14.88 34.46
C ILE A 401 -10.72 13.89 34.42
N ASP A 402 -10.71 13.06 33.40
CA ASP A 402 -9.58 12.21 33.06
C ASP A 402 -8.80 12.83 31.89
N TYR A 403 -7.49 12.84 32.01
CA TYR A 403 -6.57 13.34 31.00
C TYR A 403 -5.61 12.22 30.60
N ASP A 404 -5.56 11.89 29.30
CA ASP A 404 -4.49 11.11 28.72
C ASP A 404 -3.69 12.01 27.79
N PHE A 405 -2.41 12.12 28.08
CA PHE A 405 -1.47 12.92 27.30
C PHE A 405 -0.56 12.01 26.50
N GLU A 406 -0.29 12.39 25.28
CA GLU A 406 0.68 11.75 24.41
C GLU A 406 1.56 12.79 23.74
N ALA A 407 2.87 12.63 23.86
CA ALA A 407 3.87 13.46 23.18
C ALA A 407 4.82 12.57 22.40
N GLY A 408 5.07 12.89 21.16
CA GLY A 408 5.96 12.11 20.30
C GLY A 408 7.00 12.97 19.57
N LEU A 409 8.14 12.35 19.31
CA LEU A 409 9.23 12.92 18.53
C LEU A 409 9.76 11.86 17.57
N ARG A 410 9.94 12.22 16.30
CA ARG A 410 10.59 11.38 15.28
C ARG A 410 11.74 12.14 14.63
N LEU A 411 12.90 11.53 14.61
CA LEU A 411 14.07 11.94 13.83
C LEU A 411 14.23 10.95 12.70
N HIS A 412 14.18 11.41 11.46
CA HIS A 412 14.14 10.54 10.29
C HIS A 412 15.10 11.02 9.20
N LYS A 413 15.68 10.05 8.51
CA LYS A 413 16.46 10.27 7.29
C LYS A 413 16.18 9.18 6.29
N ASP A 414 15.86 9.56 5.07
CA ASP A 414 15.66 8.64 3.95
C ASP A 414 16.36 9.11 2.67
N GLY A 415 16.39 8.24 1.67
CA GLY A 415 16.94 8.59 0.37
C GLY A 415 16.73 7.54 -0.70
N GLU A 416 16.84 8.01 -1.94
CA GLU A 416 16.83 7.22 -3.17
C GLU A 416 18.14 7.47 -3.93
N ASP A 417 18.79 6.39 -4.35
CA ASP A 417 19.85 6.39 -5.36
C ASP A 417 19.30 5.76 -6.63
N ARG A 418 19.30 6.51 -7.74
CA ARG A 418 18.75 6.10 -9.02
C ARG A 418 19.86 6.05 -10.05
N LEU A 419 20.06 4.87 -10.64
CA LEU A 419 20.94 4.67 -11.78
C LEU A 419 20.20 3.80 -12.81
N GLN A 420 19.71 4.41 -13.88
CA GLN A 420 18.87 3.76 -14.88
C GLN A 420 19.62 3.52 -16.17
N ARG A 421 19.20 2.49 -16.89
CA ARG A 421 19.76 2.15 -18.19
C ARG A 421 18.66 1.86 -19.19
N ASP A 422 18.65 2.60 -20.31
CA ASP A 422 17.89 2.27 -21.50
C ASP A 422 18.75 1.39 -22.42
N SER A 423 18.09 0.40 -23.01
CA SER A 423 18.64 -0.49 -24.02
C SER A 423 17.70 -0.47 -25.21
N THR A 424 18.24 -0.61 -26.43
CA THR A 424 17.43 -0.66 -27.64
C THR A 424 17.34 -2.07 -28.19
N TYR A 425 16.18 -2.35 -28.76
CA TYR A 425 15.78 -3.62 -29.35
C TYR A 425 15.07 -3.35 -30.67
N HIS A 426 14.94 -4.38 -31.47
CA HIS A 426 13.96 -4.44 -32.56
C HIS A 426 13.08 -5.67 -32.43
N GLN A 427 11.91 -5.64 -33.04
CA GLN A 427 11.04 -6.77 -33.17
C GLN A 427 11.32 -7.53 -34.49
N SER A 428 11.53 -8.83 -34.40
CA SER A 428 11.57 -9.70 -35.56
C SER A 428 10.74 -10.97 -35.34
N ARG A 429 9.77 -11.21 -36.21
CA ARG A 429 8.79 -12.29 -36.09
C ARG A 429 8.07 -12.30 -34.73
N GLY A 430 7.75 -11.12 -34.21
CA GLY A 430 7.10 -10.93 -32.93
C GLY A 430 7.96 -11.23 -31.70
N LYS A 431 9.29 -11.30 -31.83
CA LYS A 431 10.24 -11.48 -30.74
C LYS A 431 11.18 -10.28 -30.65
N LEU A 432 11.55 -9.88 -29.42
CA LEU A 432 12.50 -8.82 -29.16
C LEU A 432 13.94 -9.32 -29.28
N LEU A 433 14.72 -8.66 -30.10
CA LEU A 433 16.16 -8.88 -30.29
C LEU A 433 16.92 -7.65 -29.84
N LEU A 434 17.96 -7.84 -29.03
CA LEU A 434 18.80 -6.77 -28.49
C LEU A 434 19.68 -6.17 -29.59
N ASP A 435 19.65 -4.84 -29.74
CA ASP A 435 20.53 -4.10 -30.63
C ASP A 435 21.68 -3.43 -29.87
N ASP A 436 21.35 -2.63 -28.85
CA ASP A 436 22.32 -1.96 -28.00
C ASP A 436 21.90 -2.05 -26.54
N LEU A 437 22.82 -2.54 -25.70
CA LEU A 437 22.55 -2.69 -24.26
C LEU A 437 22.50 -1.34 -23.54
N GLY A 438 23.13 -0.31 -24.09
CA GLY A 438 23.29 0.99 -23.47
C GLY A 438 24.21 0.98 -22.24
N ARG A 439 24.44 2.15 -21.68
CA ARG A 439 25.31 2.34 -20.50
C ARG A 439 24.48 2.72 -19.28
N TRP A 440 24.91 2.27 -18.12
CA TRP A 440 24.29 2.69 -16.86
C TRP A 440 24.36 4.20 -16.69
N GLY A 441 23.25 4.83 -16.28
CA GLY A 441 23.10 6.27 -16.11
C GLY A 441 22.54 6.99 -17.36
N ASN A 442 22.48 6.35 -18.56
CA ASN A 442 21.99 7.00 -19.77
C ASN A 442 20.52 7.44 -19.67
N ALA A 443 19.68 6.73 -18.90
CA ALA A 443 18.27 7.03 -18.70
C ALA A 443 17.96 7.79 -17.41
N GLY A 444 18.89 7.81 -16.45
CA GLY A 444 18.72 8.50 -15.17
C GLY A 444 19.88 8.26 -14.23
N ASN A 445 20.48 9.33 -13.76
CA ASN A 445 21.54 9.35 -12.78
C ASN A 445 21.26 10.44 -11.75
N GLN A 446 20.71 10.04 -10.59
CA GLN A 446 20.32 11.00 -9.55
C GLN A 446 20.42 10.39 -8.16
N ARG A 447 20.63 11.26 -7.18
CA ARG A 447 20.53 10.96 -5.76
C ARG A 447 19.64 11.99 -5.08
N GLN A 448 18.70 11.53 -4.25
CA GLN A 448 17.89 12.41 -3.43
C GLN A 448 17.82 11.90 -1.99
N THR A 449 17.75 12.84 -1.04
CA THR A 449 17.66 12.53 0.39
C THR A 449 16.72 13.50 1.07
N ALA A 450 16.12 13.04 2.17
CA ALA A 450 15.37 13.88 3.08
C ALA A 450 15.82 13.67 4.53
N GLU A 451 15.86 14.76 5.30
CA GLU A 451 16.01 14.77 6.75
C GLU A 451 14.77 15.43 7.34
N ALA A 452 14.13 14.76 8.29
CA ALA A 452 12.90 15.23 8.90
C ALA A 452 12.94 15.14 10.42
N VAL A 453 12.36 16.15 11.05
CA VAL A 453 12.06 16.19 12.48
C VAL A 453 10.56 16.40 12.60
N ALA A 454 9.85 15.43 13.17
CA ALA A 454 8.44 15.52 13.47
C ALA A 454 8.22 15.48 14.98
N ALA A 455 7.45 16.40 15.51
CA ALA A 455 7.04 16.40 16.90
C ALA A 455 5.53 16.58 16.99
N TYR A 456 4.89 15.87 17.90
CA TYR A 456 3.47 16.06 18.15
C TYR A 456 3.14 16.01 19.63
N PHE A 457 2.03 16.64 19.96
CA PHE A 457 1.39 16.55 21.25
C PHE A 457 -0.11 16.39 21.03
N GLN A 458 -0.72 15.44 21.70
CA GLN A 458 -2.17 15.28 21.74
C GLN A 458 -2.61 14.95 23.17
N SER A 459 -3.85 15.30 23.46
CA SER A 459 -4.48 14.99 24.74
C SER A 459 -5.87 14.43 24.50
N ARG A 460 -6.25 13.43 25.29
CA ARG A 460 -7.62 12.94 25.38
C ARG A 460 -8.17 13.41 26.73
N ILE A 461 -9.14 14.31 26.68
CA ILE A 461 -9.76 14.93 27.86
C ILE A 461 -11.17 14.36 27.97
N THR A 462 -11.42 13.58 29.01
CA THR A 462 -12.73 12.99 29.28
C THR A 462 -13.41 13.72 30.44
N PHE A 463 -14.50 14.44 30.14
CA PHE A 463 -15.33 15.08 31.14
C PHE A 463 -16.69 14.40 31.16
N LYS A 464 -17.02 13.71 32.26
CA LYS A 464 -18.16 12.79 32.34
C LYS A 464 -18.05 11.72 31.24
N SER A 465 -18.87 11.83 30.18
CA SER A 465 -18.84 10.93 29.03
C SER A 465 -18.37 11.59 27.73
N VAL A 466 -18.14 12.90 27.75
CA VAL A 466 -17.69 13.66 26.58
C VAL A 466 -16.15 13.57 26.49
N VAL A 467 -15.64 13.21 25.32
CA VAL A 467 -14.21 13.15 25.05
C VAL A 467 -13.83 14.23 24.04
N LEU A 468 -12.86 15.03 24.40
CA LEU A 468 -12.25 16.05 23.53
C LEU A 468 -10.79 15.69 23.32
N SER A 469 -10.33 15.66 22.07
CA SER A 469 -8.94 15.34 21.72
C SER A 469 -8.29 16.47 20.92
N PRO A 470 -7.76 17.53 21.56
CA PRO A 470 -6.92 18.50 20.90
C PRO A 470 -5.55 17.91 20.61
N GLY A 471 -4.98 18.26 19.47
CA GLY A 471 -3.66 17.82 19.07
C GLY A 471 -2.95 18.85 18.17
N LEU A 472 -1.64 18.76 18.16
CA LEU A 472 -0.76 19.62 17.38
C LEU A 472 0.43 18.81 16.87
N ARG A 473 0.75 18.95 15.58
CA ARG A 473 1.92 18.32 14.97
C ARG A 473 2.78 19.38 14.26
N LEU A 474 4.08 19.28 14.44
CA LEU A 474 5.10 20.07 13.76
C LEU A 474 5.93 19.14 12.87
N GLU A 475 6.09 19.48 11.60
CA GLU A 475 7.02 18.84 10.68
C GLU A 475 8.06 19.84 10.19
N ARG A 476 9.33 19.47 10.25
CA ARG A 476 10.46 20.19 9.66
C ARG A 476 11.20 19.23 8.74
N ILE A 477 11.23 19.54 7.45
CA ILE A 477 11.77 18.67 6.42
C ILE A 477 12.80 19.44 5.60
N ARG A 478 13.94 18.81 5.35
CA ARG A 478 14.94 19.28 4.39
C ARG A 478 15.12 18.20 3.35
N GLN A 479 14.96 18.56 2.09
CA GLN A 479 15.14 17.69 0.95
C GLN A 479 16.28 18.20 0.09
N ASP A 480 17.18 17.31 -0.33
CA ASP A 480 18.29 17.59 -1.24
C ASP A 480 18.21 16.61 -2.43
N ARG A 481 18.38 17.11 -3.67
CA ARG A 481 18.47 16.30 -4.89
C ARG A 481 19.67 16.75 -5.72
N THR A 482 20.46 15.79 -6.18
CA THR A 482 21.55 15.95 -7.14
C THR A 482 21.27 15.11 -8.36
N ARG A 483 21.33 15.71 -9.55
CA ARG A 483 21.23 15.02 -10.83
C ARG A 483 22.50 15.24 -11.64
N TRP A 484 22.93 14.20 -12.33
CA TRP A 484 24.04 14.23 -13.28
C TRP A 484 23.53 14.09 -14.70
N GLU A 485 24.34 14.48 -15.67
CA GLU A 485 24.00 14.38 -17.08
C GLU A 485 23.84 12.91 -17.52
N THR A 486 22.91 12.68 -18.41
CA THR A 486 22.56 11.35 -18.91
C THR A 486 22.82 11.21 -20.41
N GLN A 487 22.98 12.30 -21.15
CA GLN A 487 23.16 12.31 -22.60
C GLN A 487 24.63 12.12 -23.00
N ALA A 488 24.89 11.22 -23.91
CA ALA A 488 26.26 10.93 -24.42
C ALA A 488 26.97 12.12 -25.04
N SER A 489 26.23 13.13 -25.53
CA SER A 489 26.81 14.35 -26.10
C SER A 489 27.49 15.27 -25.07
N ARG A 490 27.21 15.07 -23.77
CA ARG A 490 27.75 15.91 -22.69
C ARG A 490 28.69 15.17 -21.74
N THR A 491 28.67 13.85 -21.75
CA THR A 491 29.52 13.02 -20.91
C THR A 491 30.00 11.79 -21.65
N THR A 492 31.23 11.40 -21.41
CA THR A 492 31.79 10.13 -21.92
C THR A 492 31.35 8.92 -21.10
N ASP A 493 30.91 9.14 -19.84
CA ASP A 493 30.37 8.13 -18.95
C ASP A 493 29.11 8.65 -18.25
N PRO A 494 27.89 8.19 -18.63
CA PRO A 494 26.66 8.61 -18.00
C PRO A 494 26.53 8.16 -16.53
N ALA A 495 27.34 7.22 -16.06
CA ALA A 495 27.39 6.82 -14.65
C ALA A 495 28.29 7.72 -13.81
N ASP A 496 29.08 8.61 -14.43
CA ASP A 496 29.95 9.55 -13.74
C ASP A 496 29.15 10.52 -12.86
N ARG A 497 29.56 10.64 -11.61
CA ARG A 497 28.97 11.49 -10.57
C ARG A 497 29.91 12.59 -10.08
N SER A 498 30.90 12.92 -10.88
CA SER A 498 31.80 14.05 -10.64
C SER A 498 31.05 15.39 -10.76
N LEU A 499 31.71 16.46 -10.30
CA LEU A 499 31.20 17.83 -10.48
C LEU A 499 31.17 18.26 -11.94
N ASP A 500 32.07 17.71 -12.77
CA ASP A 500 32.13 18.03 -14.20
C ASP A 500 30.93 17.46 -14.96
N ASN A 501 30.30 16.41 -14.46
CA ASN A 501 29.09 15.80 -15.00
C ASN A 501 27.81 16.28 -14.28
N LEU A 502 27.91 17.24 -13.37
CA LEU A 502 26.79 17.73 -12.61
C LEU A 502 25.78 18.48 -13.50
N ARG A 503 24.52 18.04 -13.51
CA ARG A 503 23.42 18.69 -14.20
C ARG A 503 22.76 19.76 -13.34
N ASP A 504 22.28 19.40 -12.15
CA ASP A 504 21.67 20.33 -11.19
C ASP A 504 21.72 19.80 -9.76
N GLN A 505 21.68 20.72 -8.82
CA GLN A 505 21.43 20.46 -7.40
C GLN A 505 20.27 21.32 -6.93
N ARG A 506 19.34 20.70 -6.23
CA ARG A 506 18.15 21.39 -5.68
C ARG A 506 18.04 21.08 -4.20
N ARG A 507 17.59 22.09 -3.46
CA ARG A 507 17.31 21.97 -2.03
C ARG A 507 15.97 22.61 -1.73
N ASN A 508 15.13 21.89 -0.96
CA ASN A 508 13.88 22.39 -0.45
C ASN A 508 13.86 22.28 1.08
N LYS A 509 13.16 23.21 1.74
CA LYS A 509 12.92 23.19 3.18
C LYS A 509 11.45 23.47 3.43
N VAL A 510 10.81 22.61 4.16
CA VAL A 510 9.40 22.69 4.52
C VAL A 510 9.28 22.73 6.03
N GLN A 511 8.42 23.61 6.53
CA GLN A 511 8.02 23.63 7.94
C GLN A 511 6.52 23.88 7.98
N VAL A 512 5.79 22.98 8.62
CA VAL A 512 4.33 23.08 8.76
C VAL A 512 3.92 22.81 10.19
N LEU A 513 2.86 23.51 10.61
CA LEU A 513 2.19 23.30 11.88
C LEU A 513 0.77 22.84 11.60
N LEU A 514 0.38 21.71 12.18
CA LEU A 514 -0.84 20.97 11.89
C LEU A 514 -1.67 20.85 13.17
N PRO A 515 -2.54 21.82 13.47
CA PRO A 515 -3.50 21.72 14.57
C PRO A 515 -4.66 20.81 14.19
N GLY A 516 -5.23 20.17 15.21
CA GLY A 516 -6.46 19.40 15.07
C GLY A 516 -7.18 19.23 16.39
N ILE A 517 -8.47 18.99 16.30
CA ILE A 517 -9.32 18.70 17.46
C ILE A 517 -10.41 17.73 17.04
N GLY A 518 -10.64 16.72 17.89
CA GLY A 518 -11.71 15.75 17.72
C GLY A 518 -12.63 15.74 18.94
N LEU A 519 -13.88 15.41 18.72
CA LEU A 519 -14.94 15.31 19.73
C LEU A 519 -15.65 13.95 19.60
N LEU A 520 -15.82 13.25 20.73
CA LEU A 520 -16.75 12.14 20.84
C LEU A 520 -17.73 12.47 21.98
N TRP A 521 -19.02 12.63 21.62
CA TRP A 521 -20.06 13.00 22.56
C TRP A 521 -21.16 11.95 22.60
N PRO A 522 -21.19 11.08 23.62
CA PRO A 522 -22.29 10.16 23.84
C PRO A 522 -23.58 10.92 24.18
N LEU A 523 -24.56 10.86 23.28
CA LEU A 523 -25.90 11.43 23.49
C LEU A 523 -26.76 10.49 24.33
N THR A 524 -26.58 9.18 24.10
CA THR A 524 -27.23 8.09 24.85
C THR A 524 -26.19 7.01 25.15
N PRO A 525 -26.48 5.99 25.97
CA PRO A 525 -25.56 4.87 26.19
C PRO A 525 -25.14 4.13 24.91
N THR A 526 -25.89 4.27 23.84
CA THR A 526 -25.66 3.54 22.58
C THR A 526 -25.40 4.43 21.37
N VAL A 527 -25.56 5.74 21.47
CA VAL A 527 -25.39 6.66 20.33
C VAL A 527 -24.46 7.80 20.71
N SER A 528 -23.45 8.02 19.92
CA SER A 528 -22.48 9.10 20.07
C SER A 528 -22.43 9.99 18.80
N VAL A 529 -22.18 11.27 18.98
CA VAL A 529 -21.76 12.19 17.92
C VAL A 529 -20.24 12.19 17.85
N VAL A 530 -19.70 12.15 16.63
CA VAL A 530 -18.28 12.33 16.33
C VAL A 530 -18.14 13.58 15.50
N ALA A 531 -17.26 14.49 15.88
CA ALA A 531 -16.96 15.67 15.09
C ALA A 531 -15.48 16.01 15.18
N GLY A 532 -14.94 16.64 14.15
CA GLY A 532 -13.55 17.00 14.16
C GLY A 532 -13.14 17.97 13.08
N VAL A 533 -12.03 18.65 13.32
CA VAL A 533 -11.35 19.48 12.33
C VAL A 533 -9.84 19.34 12.53
N HIS A 534 -9.11 19.19 11.42
CA HIS A 534 -7.65 19.18 11.46
C HIS A 534 -7.06 19.71 10.16
N LYS A 535 -5.89 20.33 10.27
CA LYS A 535 -5.07 20.69 9.13
C LYS A 535 -4.18 19.51 8.78
N GLY A 536 -4.25 19.07 7.51
CA GLY A 536 -3.38 18.06 6.95
C GLY A 536 -2.39 18.65 5.95
N PHE A 537 -1.33 17.89 5.64
CA PHE A 537 -0.38 18.26 4.60
C PHE A 537 0.22 17.03 3.90
N THR A 538 0.81 17.31 2.73
CA THR A 538 1.61 16.38 1.94
C THR A 538 2.92 17.08 1.55
N THR A 539 4.05 16.38 1.65
CA THR A 539 5.36 16.97 1.30
C THR A 539 5.44 17.22 -0.20
N PRO A 540 5.91 18.41 -0.64
CA PRO A 540 6.22 18.65 -2.03
C PRO A 540 7.48 17.88 -2.45
N SER A 541 7.71 17.77 -3.77
CA SER A 541 9.00 17.33 -4.29
C SER A 541 10.08 18.41 -4.15
N ASN A 542 11.30 18.10 -4.61
CA ASN A 542 12.41 19.06 -4.66
C ASN A 542 12.30 20.11 -5.77
N ALA A 543 11.16 20.24 -6.47
CA ALA A 543 11.00 21.22 -7.53
C ALA A 543 10.97 22.64 -6.93
N PRO A 544 11.72 23.62 -7.51
CA PRO A 544 11.70 24.98 -7.02
C PRO A 544 10.30 25.61 -7.14
N GLY A 545 9.86 26.35 -6.11
CA GLY A 545 8.59 27.07 -6.11
C GLY A 545 7.34 26.19 -5.90
N VAL A 546 7.51 24.90 -5.65
CA VAL A 546 6.39 24.02 -5.30
C VAL A 546 6.14 24.08 -3.79
N GLU A 547 4.96 24.52 -3.43
CA GLU A 547 4.49 24.59 -2.06
C GLU A 547 3.97 23.23 -1.57
N PRO A 548 3.92 22.98 -0.25
CA PRO A 548 3.25 21.79 0.29
C PRO A 548 1.78 21.76 -0.11
N GLU A 549 1.26 20.58 -0.41
CA GLU A 549 -0.18 20.36 -0.43
C GLU A 549 -0.71 20.50 0.99
N THR A 550 -1.70 21.34 1.21
CA THR A 550 -2.38 21.50 2.50
C THR A 550 -3.88 21.45 2.33
N ALA A 551 -4.56 20.88 3.32
CA ALA A 551 -6.01 20.86 3.37
C ALA A 551 -6.52 21.04 4.80
N VAL A 552 -7.67 21.71 4.95
CA VAL A 552 -8.45 21.68 6.19
C VAL A 552 -9.53 20.62 6.05
N ASN A 553 -9.49 19.65 6.94
CA ASN A 553 -10.42 18.53 6.91
C ASN A 553 -11.43 18.66 8.04
N TYR A 554 -12.69 18.57 7.70
CA TYR A 554 -13.84 18.59 8.62
C TYR A 554 -14.52 17.23 8.61
N GLU A 555 -14.99 16.77 9.76
CA GLU A 555 -15.84 15.58 9.85
C GLU A 555 -16.95 15.77 10.88
N LEU A 556 -18.12 15.23 10.59
CA LEU A 556 -19.28 15.19 11.48
C LEU A 556 -20.06 13.90 11.26
N GLY A 557 -20.39 13.21 12.32
CA GLY A 557 -21.09 11.94 12.17
C GLY A 557 -21.73 11.42 13.45
N PHE A 558 -22.33 10.23 13.30
CA PHE A 558 -22.97 9.48 14.37
C PHE A 558 -22.37 8.08 14.42
N ARG A 559 -22.23 7.56 15.64
CA ARG A 559 -21.78 6.21 15.90
C ARG A 559 -22.72 5.54 16.91
N SER A 560 -23.22 4.35 16.57
CA SER A 560 -24.08 3.55 17.45
C SER A 560 -23.37 2.26 17.86
N SER A 561 -23.43 1.91 19.13
CA SER A 561 -22.84 0.71 19.74
C SER A 561 -23.89 -0.27 20.31
N GLY A 562 -25.06 -0.38 19.68
CA GLY A 562 -26.11 -1.31 20.07
C GLY A 562 -25.97 -2.71 19.46
N ARG A 563 -27.08 -3.48 19.42
CA ARG A 563 -27.16 -4.80 18.73
C ARG A 563 -26.85 -4.70 17.24
N THR A 564 -27.15 -3.56 16.63
CA THR A 564 -26.73 -3.17 15.30
C THR A 564 -25.77 -2.01 15.48
N GLU A 565 -24.55 -2.16 15.01
CA GLU A 565 -23.57 -1.12 15.01
C GLU A 565 -23.73 -0.30 13.75
N LEU A 566 -23.90 1.00 13.88
CA LEU A 566 -24.07 1.92 12.78
C LEU A 566 -23.05 3.05 12.93
N GLU A 567 -22.42 3.41 11.84
CA GLU A 567 -21.60 4.62 11.75
C GLU A 567 -21.95 5.36 10.47
N ALA A 568 -22.16 6.67 10.58
CA ALA A 568 -22.36 7.55 9.45
C ALA A 568 -21.52 8.80 9.65
N ILE A 569 -20.56 9.06 8.77
CA ILE A 569 -19.65 10.19 8.85
C ILE A 569 -19.66 10.94 7.52
N TYR A 570 -20.05 12.22 7.58
CA TYR A 570 -19.81 13.18 6.52
C TYR A 570 -18.44 13.82 6.72
N PHE A 571 -17.66 13.99 5.65
CA PHE A 571 -16.40 14.70 5.68
C PHE A 571 -16.29 15.70 4.52
N LEU A 572 -15.46 16.71 4.73
CA LEU A 572 -15.08 17.73 3.75
C LEU A 572 -13.59 18.01 3.89
N SER A 573 -12.85 17.93 2.79
CA SER A 573 -11.43 18.31 2.68
C SER A 573 -11.33 19.49 1.71
N ASP A 574 -10.94 20.64 2.23
CA ASP A 574 -10.75 21.89 1.51
C ASP A 574 -9.25 22.09 1.26
N TYR A 575 -8.82 21.93 0.01
CA TYR A 575 -7.42 21.98 -0.41
C TYR A 575 -7.02 23.40 -0.82
N ASP A 576 -5.99 23.94 -0.19
CA ASP A 576 -5.34 25.19 -0.63
C ASP A 576 -4.51 24.96 -1.90
N ASN A 577 -3.81 23.82 -1.97
CA ASN A 577 -2.91 23.47 -3.06
C ASN A 577 -2.89 21.95 -3.24
N LEU A 578 -3.60 21.46 -4.24
CA LEU A 578 -3.55 20.05 -4.65
C LEU A 578 -2.32 19.84 -5.53
N LEU A 579 -1.41 18.94 -5.14
CA LEU A 579 -0.18 18.70 -5.89
C LEU A 579 -0.36 17.64 -6.97
N GLY A 580 -0.04 17.99 -8.20
CA GLY A 580 0.30 17.03 -9.23
C GLY A 580 1.74 16.56 -9.10
N GLN A 581 2.00 15.26 -9.23
CA GLN A 581 3.35 14.69 -9.20
C GLN A 581 3.60 13.86 -10.44
N CYS A 582 4.68 14.17 -11.14
CA CYS A 582 5.12 13.40 -12.28
C CYS A 582 5.78 12.09 -11.86
N THR A 583 5.23 10.98 -12.30
CA THR A 583 5.83 9.66 -12.10
C THR A 583 5.81 8.86 -13.40
N ALA A 584 6.66 7.83 -13.49
CA ALA A 584 6.62 6.93 -14.65
C ALA A 584 5.35 6.07 -14.68
N SER A 585 4.74 5.82 -13.52
CA SER A 585 3.51 5.03 -13.38
C SER A 585 2.24 5.80 -13.72
N SER A 586 2.28 7.14 -13.71
CA SER A 586 1.15 7.94 -14.18
C SER A 586 1.03 7.99 -15.72
N GLY A 587 2.03 7.51 -16.44
CA GLY A 587 2.08 7.61 -17.91
C GLY A 587 2.31 9.02 -18.44
N ALA A 588 2.42 10.03 -17.58
CA ALA A 588 2.57 11.42 -17.98
C ALA A 588 3.89 11.70 -18.71
N GLN A 589 3.85 12.59 -19.68
CA GLN A 589 5.03 13.01 -20.46
C GLN A 589 5.76 14.17 -19.76
N CYS A 590 6.25 13.93 -18.55
CA CYS A 590 6.93 14.92 -17.74
C CYS A 590 8.16 14.30 -17.06
N THR A 591 9.00 15.11 -16.41
CA THR A 591 10.20 14.61 -15.71
C THR A 591 9.80 13.87 -14.43
N PRO A 592 9.99 12.55 -14.31
CA PRO A 592 9.63 11.81 -13.12
C PRO A 592 10.30 12.35 -11.86
N GLY A 593 9.47 12.64 -10.84
CA GLY A 593 9.88 13.21 -9.55
C GLY A 593 9.68 14.72 -9.44
N ASP A 594 9.27 15.41 -10.50
CA ASP A 594 8.85 16.81 -10.39
C ASP A 594 7.38 16.89 -9.92
N SER A 595 7.04 17.88 -9.14
CA SER A 595 5.67 18.21 -8.74
C SER A 595 5.34 19.62 -9.21
N PHE A 596 4.06 19.88 -9.35
CA PHE A 596 3.54 21.21 -9.69
C PHE A 596 2.32 21.52 -8.82
N ASN A 597 2.06 22.81 -8.61
CA ASN A 597 0.91 23.29 -7.87
C ASN A 597 -0.37 23.10 -8.70
N GLY A 598 -1.34 22.41 -8.15
CA GLY A 598 -2.63 22.11 -8.79
C GLY A 598 -3.78 22.97 -8.26
N ASN A 599 -3.45 24.05 -7.52
CA ASN A 599 -4.40 25.02 -6.97
C ASN A 599 -5.47 24.40 -6.02
N ALA A 600 -6.58 25.12 -5.83
CA ALA A 600 -7.64 24.74 -4.90
C ALA A 600 -8.51 23.59 -5.47
N ALA A 601 -8.91 22.70 -4.58
CA ALA A 601 -9.83 21.61 -4.87
C ALA A 601 -10.63 21.26 -3.63
N THR A 602 -11.85 20.74 -3.83
CA THR A 602 -12.74 20.31 -2.75
C THR A 602 -13.02 18.82 -2.90
N VAL A 603 -12.90 18.06 -1.79
CA VAL A 603 -13.35 16.67 -1.71
C VAL A 603 -14.30 16.52 -0.54
N GLN A 604 -15.50 16.00 -0.80
CA GLN A 604 -16.48 15.71 0.25
C GLN A 604 -17.05 14.31 0.09
N GLY A 605 -17.64 13.78 1.14
CA GLY A 605 -18.22 12.46 1.05
C GLY A 605 -18.99 12.03 2.28
N LEU A 606 -19.70 10.90 2.11
CA LEU A 606 -20.46 10.23 3.16
C LEU A 606 -19.95 8.79 3.30
N GLU A 607 -19.51 8.45 4.49
CA GLU A 607 -19.07 7.10 4.88
C GLU A 607 -20.17 6.45 5.75
N LEU A 608 -20.68 5.29 5.35
CA LEU A 608 -21.69 4.54 6.09
C LEU A 608 -21.18 3.14 6.41
N THR A 609 -21.32 2.70 7.64
CA THR A 609 -21.10 1.33 8.09
C THR A 609 -22.32 0.83 8.86
N ALA A 610 -22.74 -0.41 8.57
CA ALA A 610 -23.72 -1.12 9.36
C ALA A 610 -23.22 -2.53 9.62
N GLN A 611 -23.11 -2.93 10.91
CA GLN A 611 -22.69 -4.27 11.29
C GLN A 611 -23.68 -4.88 12.27
N ARG A 612 -23.95 -6.17 12.08
CA ARG A 612 -24.80 -6.91 13.01
C ARG A 612 -24.45 -8.38 13.01
N GLU A 613 -24.40 -8.93 14.21
CA GLU A 613 -24.38 -10.37 14.43
C GLU A 613 -25.70 -10.82 15.06
N TYR A 614 -26.17 -11.95 14.61
CA TYR A 614 -27.39 -12.59 15.10
C TYR A 614 -27.15 -14.07 15.35
N ALA A 615 -27.10 -14.44 16.62
CA ALA A 615 -26.98 -15.85 17.03
C ALA A 615 -28.38 -16.44 17.24
N THR A 616 -28.65 -17.57 16.58
CA THR A 616 -29.88 -18.34 16.77
C THR A 616 -29.78 -19.28 17.96
N ARG A 617 -30.92 -19.74 18.48
CA ARG A 617 -30.96 -20.77 19.54
C ARG A 617 -30.40 -22.13 19.10
N THR A 618 -30.27 -22.36 17.81
CA THR A 618 -29.75 -23.61 17.21
C THR A 618 -28.24 -23.59 17.01
N GLY A 619 -27.52 -22.55 17.47
CA GLY A 619 -26.06 -22.44 17.36
C GLY A 619 -25.59 -21.94 15.99
N LEU A 620 -26.48 -21.42 15.15
CA LEU A 620 -26.12 -20.74 13.91
C LEU A 620 -25.97 -19.22 14.16
N THR A 621 -24.83 -18.64 13.77
CA THR A 621 -24.61 -17.20 13.83
C THR A 621 -24.59 -16.64 12.41
N PHE A 622 -25.32 -15.57 12.19
CA PHE A 622 -25.31 -14.78 10.97
C PHE A 622 -24.58 -13.46 11.27
N SER A 623 -23.62 -13.11 10.44
CA SER A 623 -23.00 -11.77 10.46
C SER A 623 -23.31 -11.03 9.16
N VAL A 624 -23.59 -9.73 9.28
CA VAL A 624 -23.78 -8.82 8.16
C VAL A 624 -22.89 -7.61 8.39
N ASN A 625 -22.10 -7.27 7.39
CA ASN A 625 -21.27 -6.07 7.34
C ASN A 625 -21.57 -5.34 6.05
N LEU A 626 -22.10 -4.11 6.13
CA LEU A 626 -22.39 -3.25 5.00
C LEU A 626 -21.58 -1.98 5.13
N ASN A 627 -20.83 -1.64 4.10
CA ASN A 627 -20.07 -0.40 4.01
C ASN A 627 -20.41 0.29 2.69
N TYR A 628 -20.71 1.58 2.77
CA TYR A 628 -21.00 2.40 1.62
C TYR A 628 -20.24 3.71 1.71
N THR A 629 -19.71 4.16 0.58
CA THR A 629 -19.04 5.45 0.44
C THR A 629 -19.62 6.20 -0.75
N TYR A 630 -19.99 7.45 -0.52
CA TYR A 630 -20.21 8.44 -1.56
C TYR A 630 -19.07 9.45 -1.52
N LEU A 631 -18.45 9.72 -2.67
CA LEU A 631 -17.37 10.68 -2.83
C LEU A 631 -17.71 11.66 -3.95
N ASP A 632 -17.49 12.94 -3.70
CA ASP A 632 -17.55 14.00 -4.67
C ASP A 632 -16.30 14.86 -4.54
N GLY A 633 -15.50 14.94 -5.60
CA GLY A 633 -14.26 15.71 -5.61
C GLY A 633 -14.08 16.44 -6.92
N HIS A 634 -13.81 17.74 -6.85
CA HIS A 634 -13.69 18.60 -8.02
C HIS A 634 -12.62 19.68 -7.82
N PHE A 635 -12.11 20.17 -8.94
CA PHE A 635 -11.20 21.32 -8.96
C PHE A 635 -12.01 22.62 -8.83
N ASP A 636 -11.51 23.55 -8.01
CA ASP A 636 -12.13 24.86 -7.79
C ASP A 636 -11.55 25.95 -8.68
N THR A 637 -10.53 25.62 -9.47
CA THR A 637 -9.83 26.58 -10.34
C THR A 637 -9.47 25.93 -11.68
N ASP A 638 -9.40 26.74 -12.74
CA ASP A 638 -8.89 26.32 -14.05
C ASP A 638 -7.37 26.15 -13.99
N ILE A 639 -6.88 25.07 -14.63
CA ILE A 639 -5.43 24.79 -14.75
C ILE A 639 -5.17 24.35 -16.18
N ALA A 640 -4.43 25.14 -16.94
CA ALA A 640 -4.10 24.82 -18.34
C ALA A 640 -2.85 23.94 -18.44
N ASP A 641 -2.85 23.03 -19.40
CA ASP A 641 -1.71 22.26 -19.90
C ASP A 641 -0.92 21.51 -18.83
N THR A 642 -1.60 20.75 -17.97
CA THR A 642 -0.93 19.87 -17.03
C THR A 642 -0.71 18.49 -17.65
N ALA A 643 0.53 18.04 -17.67
CA ALA A 643 0.87 16.69 -18.13
C ALA A 643 0.25 15.56 -17.26
N PHE A 644 -0.21 15.88 -16.06
CA PHE A 644 -0.76 14.92 -15.10
C PHE A 644 -2.28 14.89 -15.10
N PHE A 645 -2.95 16.05 -14.94
CA PHE A 645 -4.41 16.14 -14.87
C PHE A 645 -5.05 16.36 -16.27
N GLY A 646 -4.28 16.77 -17.26
CA GLY A 646 -4.79 17.32 -18.51
C GLY A 646 -5.17 18.79 -18.37
N ASP A 647 -5.99 19.31 -19.29
CA ASP A 647 -6.62 20.62 -19.13
C ASP A 647 -7.76 20.49 -18.12
N VAL A 648 -7.73 21.32 -17.09
CA VAL A 648 -8.67 21.32 -15.98
C VAL A 648 -9.52 22.58 -16.04
N SER A 649 -10.81 22.42 -16.01
CA SER A 649 -11.78 23.49 -15.80
C SER A 649 -12.38 23.40 -14.40
N THR A 650 -12.77 24.54 -13.85
CA THR A 650 -13.49 24.60 -12.56
C THR A 650 -14.73 23.71 -12.60
N GLY A 651 -14.83 22.80 -11.64
CA GLY A 651 -15.90 21.81 -11.54
C GLY A 651 -15.56 20.44 -12.17
N ASP A 652 -14.41 20.30 -12.84
CA ASP A 652 -13.97 18.99 -13.36
C ASP A 652 -13.68 18.01 -12.20
N PRO A 653 -13.96 16.71 -12.36
CA PRO A 653 -13.74 15.73 -11.34
C PRO A 653 -12.26 15.45 -11.10
N ILE A 654 -11.91 15.13 -9.85
CA ILE A 654 -10.59 14.64 -9.51
C ILE A 654 -10.40 13.21 -10.08
N PRO A 655 -9.30 12.95 -10.84
CA PRO A 655 -9.05 11.65 -11.44
C PRO A 655 -8.97 10.49 -10.43
N TYR A 656 -9.39 9.29 -10.87
CA TYR A 656 -9.38 8.06 -10.07
C TYR A 656 -10.21 8.11 -8.78
N LEU A 657 -11.22 8.97 -8.70
CA LEU A 657 -12.13 9.09 -7.58
C LEU A 657 -13.51 8.50 -7.93
N PRO A 658 -13.85 7.28 -7.47
CA PRO A 658 -15.16 6.69 -7.70
C PRO A 658 -16.24 7.39 -6.87
N GLN A 659 -17.37 7.71 -7.48
CA GLN A 659 -18.46 8.41 -6.81
C GLN A 659 -19.18 7.51 -5.80
N HIS A 660 -19.44 6.25 -6.19
CA HIS A 660 -20.09 5.27 -5.32
C HIS A 660 -19.24 4.02 -5.14
N GLN A 661 -19.16 3.58 -3.90
CA GLN A 661 -18.54 2.30 -3.52
C GLN A 661 -19.46 1.59 -2.52
N LEU A 662 -19.61 0.27 -2.68
CA LEU A 662 -20.40 -0.56 -1.80
C LEU A 662 -19.65 -1.86 -1.50
N HIS A 663 -19.65 -2.25 -0.23
CA HIS A 663 -19.18 -3.57 0.21
C HIS A 663 -20.26 -4.21 1.10
N ILE A 664 -20.56 -5.49 0.82
CA ILE A 664 -21.48 -6.29 1.64
C ILE A 664 -20.75 -7.60 1.99
N GLY A 665 -20.47 -7.80 3.28
CA GLY A 665 -19.97 -9.05 3.82
C GLY A 665 -21.07 -9.80 4.56
N LEU A 666 -21.25 -11.09 4.26
CA LEU A 666 -22.16 -11.99 4.96
C LEU A 666 -21.38 -13.17 5.53
N GLY A 667 -21.69 -13.54 6.77
CA GLY A 667 -21.12 -14.73 7.41
C GLY A 667 -22.22 -15.66 7.93
N PHE A 668 -22.02 -16.97 7.75
CA PHE A 668 -22.87 -18.03 8.27
C PHE A 668 -21.99 -19.00 9.03
N LEU A 669 -22.03 -18.93 10.35
CA LEU A 669 -21.14 -19.68 11.24
C LEU A 669 -21.92 -20.69 12.05
N THR A 670 -21.42 -21.91 12.06
CA THR A 670 -21.87 -23.00 12.96
C THR A 670 -20.67 -23.45 13.79
N THR A 671 -20.82 -24.47 14.62
CA THR A 671 -19.76 -25.03 15.45
C THR A 671 -18.54 -25.54 14.62
N ARG A 672 -18.76 -25.98 13.37
CA ARG A 672 -17.70 -26.55 12.52
C ARG A 672 -17.60 -25.92 11.14
N TRP A 673 -18.65 -25.26 10.67
CA TRP A 673 -18.68 -24.64 9.34
C TRP A 673 -18.76 -23.14 9.47
N SER A 674 -17.92 -22.45 8.71
CA SER A 674 -17.99 -21.02 8.50
C SER A 674 -18.01 -20.73 7.00
N HIS A 675 -19.03 -20.02 6.55
CA HIS A 675 -19.20 -19.61 5.15
C HIS A 675 -19.23 -18.09 5.10
N PHE A 676 -18.47 -17.51 4.19
CA PHE A 676 -18.40 -16.07 3.98
C PHE A 676 -18.69 -15.73 2.54
N LEU A 677 -19.39 -14.63 2.35
CA LEU A 677 -19.68 -14.02 1.06
C LEU A 677 -19.31 -12.55 1.14
N ASP A 678 -18.47 -12.08 0.21
CA ASP A 678 -18.11 -10.69 0.06
C ASP A 678 -18.50 -10.19 -1.32
N PHE A 679 -19.35 -9.15 -1.36
CA PHE A 679 -19.71 -8.42 -2.56
C PHE A 679 -19.08 -7.04 -2.52
N GLY A 680 -18.38 -6.65 -3.58
CA GLY A 680 -17.80 -5.32 -3.76
C GLY A 680 -18.27 -4.69 -5.04
N TYR A 681 -18.64 -3.40 -4.98
CA TYR A 681 -18.97 -2.57 -6.12
C TYR A 681 -18.23 -1.23 -6.08
N GLN A 682 -17.78 -0.76 -7.22
CA GLN A 682 -17.13 0.53 -7.42
C GLN A 682 -17.53 1.10 -8.77
N ASP A 683 -17.85 2.40 -8.83
CA ASP A 683 -18.15 3.11 -10.08
C ASP A 683 -16.95 3.19 -11.02
N ALA A 684 -17.24 3.39 -12.30
CA ALA A 684 -16.28 3.83 -13.30
C ALA A 684 -15.64 5.17 -12.90
N VAL A 685 -14.39 5.38 -13.28
CA VAL A 685 -13.66 6.62 -12.97
C VAL A 685 -13.00 7.21 -14.20
N CYS A 686 -12.90 8.54 -14.23
CA CYS A 686 -12.04 9.26 -15.15
C CYS A 686 -10.57 9.12 -14.73
N VAL A 687 -9.66 8.95 -15.69
CA VAL A 687 -8.22 8.89 -15.41
C VAL A 687 -7.52 10.26 -15.57
N LYS A 688 -8.26 11.25 -16.09
CA LYS A 688 -7.89 12.66 -16.20
C LYS A 688 -9.07 13.54 -15.77
N ALA A 689 -8.86 14.79 -15.52
CA ALA A 689 -9.89 15.74 -15.09
C ALA A 689 -11.00 15.89 -16.15
N SER A 690 -10.63 16.14 -17.39
CA SER A 690 -11.55 16.19 -18.52
C SER A 690 -11.39 14.93 -19.36
N CYS A 691 -12.21 13.91 -19.13
CA CYS A 691 -12.00 12.59 -19.71
C CYS A 691 -12.90 12.28 -20.92
N THR A 692 -12.28 11.65 -21.90
CA THR A 692 -12.93 11.05 -23.07
C THR A 692 -13.31 9.59 -22.80
N LEU A 693 -13.98 8.94 -23.77
CA LEU A 693 -14.30 7.52 -23.70
C LEU A 693 -13.06 6.64 -23.45
N PHE A 694 -11.92 6.98 -24.05
CA PHE A 694 -10.65 6.25 -23.91
C PHE A 694 -9.87 6.61 -22.63
N GLU A 695 -10.43 7.45 -21.78
CA GLU A 695 -9.85 7.91 -20.52
C GLU A 695 -10.74 7.55 -19.31
N THR A 696 -11.73 6.69 -19.51
CA THR A 696 -12.60 6.15 -18.46
C THR A 696 -12.33 4.67 -18.21
N THR A 697 -12.48 4.22 -16.96
CA THR A 697 -12.54 2.80 -16.58
C THR A 697 -13.96 2.27 -16.69
N GLN A 698 -14.17 0.99 -16.36
CA GLN A 698 -15.51 0.40 -16.20
C GLN A 698 -15.87 0.30 -14.73
N SER A 699 -17.18 0.34 -14.40
CA SER A 699 -17.64 -0.04 -13.08
C SER A 699 -17.33 -1.51 -12.80
N GLN A 700 -17.07 -1.83 -11.54
CA GLN A 700 -16.69 -3.17 -11.11
C GLN A 700 -17.71 -3.70 -10.11
N ALA A 701 -18.13 -4.96 -10.31
CA ALA A 701 -18.91 -5.70 -9.34
C ALA A 701 -18.28 -7.09 -9.16
N THR A 702 -17.79 -7.40 -7.97
CA THR A 702 -17.13 -8.67 -7.67
C THR A 702 -17.83 -9.37 -6.54
N LEU A 703 -17.91 -10.69 -6.63
CA LEU A 703 -18.46 -11.58 -5.61
C LEU A 703 -17.42 -12.63 -5.26
N ASP A 704 -17.01 -12.68 -4.00
CA ASP A 704 -16.08 -13.67 -3.47
C ASP A 704 -16.78 -14.58 -2.45
N LEU A 705 -16.47 -15.87 -2.46
CA LEU A 705 -17.00 -16.88 -1.53
C LEU A 705 -15.87 -17.61 -0.84
N SER A 706 -16.04 -17.88 0.46
CA SER A 706 -15.12 -18.71 1.24
C SER A 706 -15.91 -19.65 2.14
N SER A 707 -15.37 -20.84 2.37
CA SER A 707 -15.96 -21.87 3.23
C SER A 707 -14.86 -22.57 4.00
N HIS A 708 -15.00 -22.65 5.33
CA HIS A 708 -14.08 -23.28 6.25
C HIS A 708 -14.78 -24.42 6.97
N TYR A 709 -14.07 -25.51 7.17
CA TYR A 709 -14.52 -26.66 7.97
C TYR A 709 -13.49 -27.03 9.03
N GLU A 710 -13.87 -26.97 10.28
CA GLU A 710 -13.05 -27.39 11.40
C GLU A 710 -13.08 -28.91 11.55
N LEU A 711 -12.00 -29.59 11.16
CA LEU A 711 -11.79 -31.01 11.37
C LEU A 711 -11.72 -31.34 12.87
N ASN A 712 -11.02 -30.50 13.62
CA ASN A 712 -10.88 -30.53 15.08
C ASN A 712 -10.44 -29.14 15.56
N ALA A 713 -10.27 -28.96 16.88
CA ALA A 713 -9.87 -27.68 17.48
C ALA A 713 -8.52 -27.11 17.00
N ARG A 714 -7.71 -27.88 16.27
CA ARG A 714 -6.37 -27.49 15.82
C ARG A 714 -6.21 -27.45 14.30
N THR A 715 -7.17 -28.01 13.56
CA THR A 715 -7.03 -28.19 12.10
C THR A 715 -8.31 -27.79 11.39
N ALA A 716 -8.19 -26.90 10.45
CA ALA A 716 -9.26 -26.50 9.55
C ALA A 716 -8.82 -26.69 8.08
N ILE A 717 -9.80 -26.99 7.23
CA ILE A 717 -9.65 -26.94 5.77
C ILE A 717 -10.54 -25.82 5.24
N PHE A 718 -10.13 -25.21 4.14
CA PHE A 718 -10.94 -24.16 3.52
C PHE A 718 -10.90 -24.25 2.00
N ALA A 719 -11.95 -23.71 1.39
CA ALA A 719 -12.05 -23.49 -0.03
C ALA A 719 -12.52 -22.05 -0.28
N LYS A 720 -11.98 -21.38 -1.28
CA LYS A 720 -12.45 -20.07 -1.70
C LYS A 720 -12.57 -19.95 -3.21
N ILE A 721 -13.49 -19.11 -3.63
CA ILE A 721 -13.68 -18.68 -5.02
C ILE A 721 -13.73 -17.15 -5.01
N GLU A 722 -12.79 -16.55 -5.68
CA GLU A 722 -12.74 -15.11 -5.86
C GLU A 722 -13.26 -14.77 -7.25
N ASN A 723 -14.01 -13.66 -7.37
CA ASN A 723 -14.68 -13.21 -8.60
C ASN A 723 -15.54 -14.33 -9.23
N VAL A 724 -16.52 -14.81 -8.48
CA VAL A 724 -17.42 -15.92 -8.88
C VAL A 724 -18.06 -15.69 -10.26
N THR A 725 -18.36 -14.45 -10.59
CA THR A 725 -19.01 -14.04 -11.84
C THR A 725 -18.06 -14.02 -13.04
N ASP A 726 -16.76 -14.21 -12.83
CA ASP A 726 -15.71 -14.23 -13.86
C ASP A 726 -15.67 -12.95 -14.73
N GLN A 727 -15.84 -11.81 -14.10
CA GLN A 727 -15.83 -10.51 -14.80
C GLN A 727 -14.38 -10.03 -15.01
N ASN A 728 -14.04 -9.66 -16.24
CA ASN A 728 -12.79 -8.99 -16.58
C ASN A 728 -13.10 -7.54 -16.99
N ASN A 729 -13.21 -6.67 -16.00
CA ASN A 729 -13.49 -5.26 -16.22
C ASN A 729 -12.21 -4.48 -16.50
N LEU A 730 -12.30 -3.39 -17.28
CA LEU A 730 -11.26 -2.40 -17.44
C LEU A 730 -11.16 -1.58 -16.15
N VAL A 731 -10.16 -1.87 -15.32
CA VAL A 731 -10.02 -1.31 -13.96
C VAL A 731 -9.00 -0.19 -13.85
N ALA A 732 -8.09 -0.09 -14.82
CA ALA A 732 -7.09 0.98 -14.92
C ALA A 732 -6.67 1.21 -16.37
N ARG A 733 -6.15 2.42 -16.64
CA ARG A 733 -5.54 2.81 -17.90
C ARG A 733 -4.08 3.26 -17.75
N GLN A 734 -3.62 3.28 -16.54
CA GLN A 734 -2.22 3.58 -16.20
C GLN A 734 -1.48 2.30 -15.81
N PRO A 735 -0.15 2.24 -16.10
CA PRO A 735 0.67 3.27 -16.78
C PRO A 735 0.40 3.44 -18.27
N TYR A 736 0.22 2.37 -19.07
CA TYR A 736 0.10 2.46 -20.54
C TYR A 736 -1.03 1.57 -21.04
N GLY A 737 -2.25 2.08 -21.17
CA GLY A 737 -3.38 1.41 -21.80
C GLY A 737 -4.29 0.60 -20.85
N ALA A 738 -5.25 -0.10 -21.42
CA ALA A 738 -6.30 -0.82 -20.71
C ALA A 738 -5.78 -2.02 -19.92
N ARG A 739 -6.25 -2.18 -18.66
CA ARG A 739 -5.84 -3.26 -17.74
C ARG A 739 -7.05 -3.95 -17.12
N PRO A 740 -7.07 -5.30 -17.10
CA PRO A 740 -8.12 -6.07 -16.46
C PRO A 740 -7.90 -6.21 -14.94
N ASN A 741 -8.99 -6.44 -14.20
CA ASN A 741 -8.92 -7.17 -12.95
C ASN A 741 -8.67 -8.66 -13.22
N ARG A 742 -8.28 -9.40 -12.18
CA ARG A 742 -8.16 -10.85 -12.25
C ARG A 742 -9.55 -11.49 -12.41
N GLY A 743 -9.70 -12.42 -13.34
CA GLY A 743 -10.88 -13.26 -13.51
C GLY A 743 -11.13 -14.19 -12.31
N ARG A 744 -12.06 -15.14 -12.46
CA ARG A 744 -12.38 -16.10 -11.40
C ARG A 744 -11.15 -16.92 -11.02
N SER A 745 -10.89 -17.02 -9.73
CA SER A 745 -9.84 -17.87 -9.17
C SER A 745 -10.38 -18.74 -8.03
N MET A 746 -9.87 -19.95 -7.92
CA MET A 746 -10.27 -20.93 -6.91
C MET A 746 -9.04 -21.37 -6.13
N ALA A 747 -9.21 -21.63 -4.84
CA ALA A 747 -8.15 -22.18 -4.02
C ALA A 747 -8.69 -23.10 -2.94
N LEU A 748 -7.86 -24.09 -2.58
CA LEU A 748 -8.07 -25.00 -1.47
C LEU A 748 -6.86 -24.92 -0.55
N GLY A 749 -7.09 -25.01 0.75
CA GLY A 749 -6.01 -24.99 1.71
C GLY A 749 -6.39 -25.57 3.07
N PHE A 750 -5.42 -25.56 3.96
CA PHE A 750 -5.60 -25.99 5.34
C PHE A 750 -4.79 -25.11 6.28
N SER A 751 -5.22 -25.08 7.53
CA SER A 751 -4.51 -24.46 8.65
C SER A 751 -4.38 -25.44 9.80
N ILE A 752 -3.24 -25.39 10.51
CA ILE A 752 -2.96 -26.18 11.71
C ILE A 752 -2.39 -25.24 12.76
N SER A 753 -2.97 -25.29 13.98
CA SER A 753 -2.50 -24.53 15.17
C SER A 753 -2.15 -25.50 16.28
N LEU A 754 -0.89 -25.48 16.78
CA LEU A 754 -0.35 -26.39 17.79
C LEU A 754 0.13 -25.65 19.04
#